data_5ca48e3c5fb1b4cb7d8ec1ad066182bc
#
_entry.id   5ca48e3c5fb1b4cb7d8ec1ad066182bc
#
_cell.length_a   1.000
_cell.length_b   1.000
_cell.length_c   1.000
_cell.angle_alpha   90.00
_cell.angle_beta   90.00
_cell.angle_gamma   90.00
#
_symmetry.space_group_name_H-M   'P 1'
#
loop_
_entity.id
_entity.type
_entity.pdbx_description
1 polymer ?
#
loop_
_entity_poly.entity_id
_entity_poly.type
_entity_poly.pdbx_seq_one_letter_code
_entity_poly.pdbx_strand_id
1 'polypeptide(L)'
;MLHLLYALALLLLLSGACAILGEKSNLSPALLPLPVLSGAVVVLYLCGIAGILRAGAVLVLLALAAVWVLGLVQLRPAGVFKAWQSALYAPGFALFLGGAAFIWVLFCVQKPMFTQWDEFTAWGLAPKMVVERGAFYVADPVNLKASFTYPATSLITFLFQPFGHWAEWACLAAIDTLALTCLAAAAALPREHWASGVLVFAAGFLLPFFFSATPTGSYAAQYVNAMADLPLAMLFGGVFCLYYAVGREKRTFWLTALPLAVLTLTKDICFAYGLIAAFLIGLDLLFAADGPVKEAFPKALLKAGGLAFAVLAAFLSWGRYTAAVTPTADTAASVGSEGLSYGAVLVGGVKQLLGIGRTEKFSQIMAAMGSAFFTRRICLLGGGVIAVAAITMVAAAAWLAAEKGPARRRVLAAHLGFAFCFAALYLFHLILYNYNFSDIEGLALKDYDRYLAPYYQAWMLAMLCLLARSAKEQLGQLALGGAAAVIMAVFCWRGIPAAGFWTGANSLYTLRADVQNRADTMNTVLNWPDRVLVISQGDDATRWYYYRYELTAQVVNGFGGFYGRLGETQDRWDSDFMNLVESENWTLYDYKAVCVPDTLVAYMAEKDCDYILIDRADDYLQREFSPLFEGGLTNDMPATLYHFEGADADVPFTLAAVAESGVA
;
A
#
# COMPACT_ATOMS: atom_id res chain seq x y z
N MET A 1 6.11 22.71 5.97
CA MET A 1 5.49 23.82 5.21
C MET A 1 5.77 23.74 3.71
N LEU A 2 7.03 23.51 3.28
CA LEU A 2 7.38 23.40 1.85
C LEU A 2 6.56 22.33 1.11
N HIS A 3 6.47 21.10 1.67
CA HIS A 3 5.68 20.01 1.09
C HIS A 3 4.20 20.38 0.92
N LEU A 4 3.59 21.07 1.90
CA LEU A 4 2.20 21.50 1.79
C LEU A 4 2.00 22.49 0.66
N LEU A 5 2.85 23.53 0.58
CA LEU A 5 2.75 24.55 -0.48
C LEU A 5 2.94 23.94 -1.87
N TYR A 6 3.94 23.05 -2.00
CA TYR A 6 4.17 22.33 -3.24
C TYR A 6 2.99 21.43 -3.62
N ALA A 7 2.47 20.65 -2.66
CA ALA A 7 1.33 19.76 -2.89
C ALA A 7 0.08 20.52 -3.32
N LEU A 8 -0.23 21.65 -2.66
CA LEU A 8 -1.36 22.50 -3.05
C LEU A 8 -1.17 23.11 -4.44
N ALA A 9 0.05 23.54 -4.78
CA ALA A 9 0.37 24.03 -6.13
C ALA A 9 0.24 22.92 -7.18
N LEU A 10 0.72 21.70 -6.88
CA LEU A 10 0.57 20.54 -7.76
C LEU A 10 -0.91 20.14 -7.93
N LEU A 11 -1.70 20.15 -6.85
CA LEU A 11 -3.14 19.90 -6.91
C LEU A 11 -3.86 20.94 -7.78
N LEU A 12 -3.51 22.21 -7.68
CA LEU A 12 -4.06 23.26 -8.54
C LEU A 12 -3.65 23.05 -10.02
N LEU A 13 -2.39 22.73 -10.26
CA LEU A 13 -1.89 22.45 -11.60
C LEU A 13 -2.60 21.25 -12.24
N LEU A 14 -2.69 20.14 -11.52
CA LEU A 14 -3.38 18.92 -11.92
C LEU A 14 -4.88 19.16 -12.15
N SER A 15 -5.53 19.84 -11.22
CA SER A 15 -6.97 20.10 -11.29
C SER A 15 -7.33 21.00 -12.48
N GLY A 16 -6.53 22.03 -12.74
CA GLY A 16 -6.74 22.89 -13.90
C GLY A 16 -6.50 22.14 -15.21
N ALA A 17 -5.48 21.27 -15.27
CA ALA A 17 -5.28 20.41 -16.43
C ALA A 17 -6.51 19.48 -16.64
N CYS A 18 -7.05 18.91 -15.57
CA CYS A 18 -8.28 18.09 -15.64
C CYS A 18 -9.50 18.91 -16.11
N ALA A 19 -9.68 20.15 -15.65
CA ALA A 19 -10.78 21.01 -16.09
C ALA A 19 -10.69 21.32 -17.59
N ILE A 20 -9.51 21.69 -18.09
CA ILE A 20 -9.24 21.99 -19.49
C ILE A 20 -9.43 20.73 -20.36
N LEU A 21 -8.88 19.61 -19.96
CA LEU A 21 -9.03 18.34 -20.68
C LEU A 21 -10.50 17.87 -20.70
N GLY A 22 -11.25 18.08 -19.62
CA GLY A 22 -12.68 17.79 -19.54
C GLY A 22 -13.48 18.57 -20.56
N GLU A 23 -13.25 19.88 -20.65
CA GLU A 23 -13.90 20.76 -21.64
C GLU A 23 -13.58 20.32 -23.07
N LYS A 24 -12.31 19.95 -23.33
CA LYS A 24 -11.85 19.53 -24.67
C LYS A 24 -12.35 18.13 -25.10
N SER A 25 -12.46 17.21 -24.15
CA SER A 25 -12.84 15.82 -24.43
C SER A 25 -14.34 15.53 -24.26
N ASN A 26 -15.12 16.50 -23.80
CA ASN A 26 -16.51 16.32 -23.38
C ASN A 26 -16.68 15.22 -22.32
N LEU A 27 -15.65 15.03 -21.46
CA LEU A 27 -15.70 14.15 -20.29
C LEU A 27 -16.00 14.99 -19.04
N SER A 28 -16.69 14.36 -18.08
CA SER A 28 -16.80 14.97 -16.76
C SER A 28 -15.39 15.20 -16.18
N PRO A 29 -15.06 16.42 -15.72
CA PRO A 29 -13.77 16.70 -15.10
C PRO A 29 -13.46 15.80 -13.90
N ALA A 30 -14.49 15.27 -13.22
CA ALA A 30 -14.34 14.35 -12.09
C ALA A 30 -13.74 12.97 -12.48
N LEU A 31 -13.79 12.60 -13.76
CA LEU A 31 -13.20 11.36 -14.27
C LEU A 31 -11.69 11.47 -14.53
N LEU A 32 -11.17 12.68 -14.67
CA LEU A 32 -9.83 12.91 -15.19
C LEU A 32 -8.71 12.85 -14.11
N PRO A 33 -8.94 13.18 -12.82
CA PRO A 33 -7.88 13.06 -11.82
C PRO A 33 -7.25 11.67 -11.78
N LEU A 34 -8.03 10.60 -11.85
CA LEU A 34 -7.53 9.23 -11.81
C LEU A 34 -6.61 8.88 -13.00
N PRO A 35 -6.99 9.00 -14.28
CA PRO A 35 -6.09 8.70 -15.38
C PRO A 35 -4.94 9.70 -15.54
N VAL A 36 -5.11 10.99 -15.17
CA VAL A 36 -4.03 11.97 -15.23
C VAL A 36 -2.95 11.67 -14.19
N LEU A 37 -3.34 11.41 -12.93
CA LEU A 37 -2.39 11.04 -11.89
C LEU A 37 -1.74 9.69 -12.18
N SER A 38 -2.52 8.70 -12.66
CA SER A 38 -1.99 7.42 -13.11
C SER A 38 -1.00 7.58 -14.27
N GLY A 39 -1.29 8.45 -15.22
CA GLY A 39 -0.37 8.77 -16.31
C GLY A 39 0.93 9.39 -15.81
N ALA A 40 0.87 10.28 -14.82
CA ALA A 40 2.05 10.85 -14.18
C ALA A 40 2.91 9.75 -13.51
N VAL A 41 2.28 8.81 -12.79
CA VAL A 41 2.99 7.67 -12.19
C VAL A 41 3.64 6.79 -13.26
N VAL A 42 2.97 6.53 -14.39
CA VAL A 42 3.54 5.76 -15.50
C VAL A 42 4.75 6.48 -16.12
N VAL A 43 4.67 7.80 -16.30
CA VAL A 43 5.82 8.59 -16.80
C VAL A 43 6.99 8.49 -15.81
N LEU A 44 6.75 8.67 -14.52
CA LEU A 44 7.79 8.54 -13.49
C LEU A 44 8.37 7.12 -13.48
N TYR A 45 7.54 6.10 -13.63
CA TYR A 45 7.97 4.71 -13.73
C TYR A 45 8.95 4.49 -14.87
N LEU A 46 8.62 4.96 -16.06
CA LEU A 46 9.50 4.85 -17.24
C LEU A 46 10.81 5.62 -17.05
N CYS A 47 10.73 6.83 -16.48
CA CYS A 47 11.91 7.63 -16.15
C CYS A 47 12.76 6.98 -15.04
N GLY A 48 12.12 6.32 -14.06
CA GLY A 48 12.79 5.59 -12.99
C GLY A 48 13.58 4.38 -13.53
N ILE A 49 12.99 3.59 -14.43
CA ILE A 49 13.69 2.52 -15.16
C ILE A 49 14.88 3.06 -15.94
N ALA A 50 14.73 4.22 -16.54
CA ALA A 50 15.81 4.89 -17.30
C ALA A 50 16.87 5.57 -16.40
N GLY A 51 16.72 5.54 -15.07
CA GLY A 51 17.66 6.16 -14.12
C GLY A 51 17.57 7.71 -14.05
N ILE A 52 16.50 8.30 -14.57
CA ILE A 52 16.30 9.76 -14.66
C ILE A 52 15.02 10.22 -13.92
N LEU A 53 14.74 9.65 -12.74
CA LEU A 53 13.48 9.85 -12.03
C LEU A 53 13.21 11.32 -11.70
N ARG A 54 14.22 12.08 -11.28
CA ARG A 54 14.07 13.53 -11.00
C ARG A 54 13.69 14.32 -12.27
N ALA A 55 14.28 14.01 -13.41
CA ALA A 55 13.89 14.59 -14.69
C ALA A 55 12.44 14.19 -15.06
N GLY A 56 12.01 12.99 -14.71
CA GLY A 56 10.63 12.53 -14.84
C GLY A 56 9.63 13.41 -14.09
N ALA A 57 9.93 13.83 -12.87
CA ALA A 57 9.07 14.77 -12.14
C ALA A 57 8.95 16.12 -12.84
N VAL A 58 10.07 16.66 -13.33
CA VAL A 58 10.05 17.90 -14.13
C VAL A 58 9.22 17.72 -15.40
N LEU A 59 9.36 16.60 -16.09
CA LEU A 59 8.58 16.28 -17.29
C LEU A 59 7.07 16.24 -17.01
N VAL A 60 6.65 15.63 -15.90
CA VAL A 60 5.24 15.62 -15.46
C VAL A 60 4.74 17.04 -15.22
N LEU A 61 5.49 17.87 -14.49
CA LEU A 61 5.12 19.26 -14.23
C LEU A 61 5.01 20.08 -15.52
N LEU A 62 5.97 19.91 -16.43
CA LEU A 62 5.96 20.58 -17.75
C LEU A 62 4.77 20.10 -18.60
N ALA A 63 4.43 18.81 -18.58
CA ALA A 63 3.27 18.29 -19.29
C ALA A 63 1.95 18.87 -18.76
N LEU A 64 1.79 18.96 -17.44
CA LEU A 64 0.61 19.60 -16.83
C LEU A 64 0.56 21.10 -17.16
N ALA A 65 1.70 21.81 -17.09
CA ALA A 65 1.80 23.23 -17.47
C ALA A 65 1.52 23.44 -18.95
N ALA A 66 1.97 22.53 -19.82
CA ALA A 66 1.66 22.60 -21.25
C ALA A 66 0.15 22.50 -21.54
N VAL A 67 -0.58 21.66 -20.77
CA VAL A 67 -2.04 21.60 -20.88
C VAL A 67 -2.68 22.96 -20.54
N TRP A 68 -2.15 23.65 -19.51
CA TRP A 68 -2.60 24.98 -19.14
C TRP A 68 -2.33 26.00 -20.26
N VAL A 69 -1.11 26.03 -20.80
CA VAL A 69 -0.73 26.95 -21.91
C VAL A 69 -1.60 26.70 -23.13
N LEU A 70 -1.76 25.42 -23.53
CA LEU A 70 -2.64 25.06 -24.63
C LEU A 70 -4.11 25.44 -24.37
N GLY A 71 -4.56 25.29 -23.13
CA GLY A 71 -5.88 25.76 -22.69
C GLY A 71 -6.04 27.27 -22.85
N LEU A 72 -5.07 28.06 -22.38
CA LEU A 72 -5.08 29.51 -22.49
C LEU A 72 -5.05 29.98 -23.96
N VAL A 73 -4.27 29.32 -24.81
CA VAL A 73 -4.21 29.64 -26.26
C VAL A 73 -5.51 29.29 -26.97
N GLN A 74 -6.09 28.10 -26.70
CA GLN A 74 -7.23 27.59 -27.46
C GLN A 74 -8.59 28.06 -26.91
N LEU A 75 -8.74 28.14 -25.58
CA LEU A 75 -9.99 28.53 -24.91
C LEU A 75 -10.00 30.00 -24.51
N ARG A 76 -8.85 30.68 -24.55
CA ARG A 76 -8.61 32.01 -23.99
C ARG A 76 -8.80 32.04 -22.47
N PRO A 77 -8.35 33.03 -21.71
CA PRO A 77 -8.46 33.09 -20.25
C PRO A 77 -9.89 32.92 -19.73
N ALA A 78 -10.87 33.57 -20.40
CA ALA A 78 -12.28 33.48 -20.04
C ALA A 78 -12.85 32.05 -20.20
N GLY A 79 -12.42 31.33 -21.24
CA GLY A 79 -12.81 29.92 -21.46
C GLY A 79 -12.18 28.97 -20.45
N VAL A 80 -10.92 29.20 -20.07
CA VAL A 80 -10.27 28.44 -18.99
C VAL A 80 -10.96 28.66 -17.66
N PHE A 81 -11.30 29.91 -17.33
CA PHE A 81 -12.06 30.23 -16.11
C PHE A 81 -13.43 29.54 -16.12
N LYS A 82 -14.15 29.57 -17.26
CA LYS A 82 -15.44 28.86 -17.41
C LYS A 82 -15.30 27.35 -17.24
N ALA A 83 -14.24 26.73 -17.81
CA ALA A 83 -13.94 25.31 -17.63
C ALA A 83 -13.71 24.97 -16.15
N TRP A 84 -12.94 25.78 -15.42
CA TRP A 84 -12.73 25.64 -14.00
C TRP A 84 -14.03 25.77 -13.20
N GLN A 85 -14.80 26.80 -13.46
CA GLN A 85 -16.09 27.00 -12.82
C GLN A 85 -17.03 25.81 -13.08
N SER A 86 -17.10 25.33 -14.33
CA SER A 86 -17.88 24.15 -14.68
C SER A 86 -17.39 22.90 -13.94
N ALA A 87 -16.07 22.73 -13.81
CA ALA A 87 -15.49 21.58 -13.10
C ALA A 87 -15.84 21.59 -11.61
N LEU A 88 -15.79 22.74 -10.95
CA LEU A 88 -16.16 22.84 -9.53
C LEU A 88 -17.66 22.55 -9.26
N TYR A 89 -18.49 22.64 -10.28
CA TYR A 89 -19.88 22.22 -10.16
C TYR A 89 -20.10 20.71 -10.40
N ALA A 90 -19.09 19.96 -10.83
CA ALA A 90 -19.15 18.50 -10.87
C ALA A 90 -18.83 17.93 -9.48
N PRO A 91 -19.76 17.18 -8.83
CA PRO A 91 -19.60 16.81 -7.41
C PRO A 91 -18.33 16.04 -7.14
N GLY A 92 -17.99 15.06 -7.96
CA GLY A 92 -16.77 14.27 -7.78
C GLY A 92 -15.48 15.08 -7.91
N PHE A 93 -15.44 16.11 -8.76
CA PHE A 93 -14.26 16.98 -8.92
C PHE A 93 -14.08 17.92 -7.74
N ALA A 94 -15.14 18.58 -7.30
CA ALA A 94 -15.09 19.50 -6.17
C ALA A 94 -14.70 18.78 -4.87
N LEU A 95 -15.27 17.59 -4.64
CA LEU A 95 -14.96 16.75 -3.48
C LEU A 95 -13.53 16.21 -3.52
N PHE A 96 -13.03 15.85 -4.70
CA PHE A 96 -11.61 15.47 -4.85
C PHE A 96 -10.68 16.62 -4.47
N LEU A 97 -10.88 17.79 -5.07
CA LEU A 97 -10.00 18.94 -4.83
C LEU A 97 -10.08 19.39 -3.36
N GLY A 98 -11.28 19.54 -2.82
CA GLY A 98 -11.50 19.93 -1.43
C GLY A 98 -11.00 18.88 -0.44
N GLY A 99 -11.27 17.59 -0.69
CA GLY A 99 -10.83 16.47 0.13
C GLY A 99 -9.32 16.29 0.13
N ALA A 100 -8.67 16.36 -1.04
CA ALA A 100 -7.22 16.30 -1.13
C ALA A 100 -6.55 17.48 -0.41
N ALA A 101 -7.00 18.71 -0.66
CA ALA A 101 -6.49 19.87 0.04
C ALA A 101 -6.68 19.76 1.57
N PHE A 102 -7.85 19.28 2.00
CA PHE A 102 -8.14 19.04 3.41
C PHE A 102 -7.17 18.01 4.03
N ILE A 103 -6.95 16.86 3.40
CA ILE A 103 -6.00 15.84 3.91
C ILE A 103 -4.58 16.40 4.00
N TRP A 104 -4.12 17.13 2.98
CA TRP A 104 -2.79 17.75 3.00
C TRP A 104 -2.63 18.76 4.14
N VAL A 105 -3.64 19.58 4.42
CA VAL A 105 -3.62 20.53 5.54
C VAL A 105 -3.69 19.76 6.86
N LEU A 106 -4.60 18.81 7.00
CA LEU A 106 -4.80 18.02 8.22
C LEU A 106 -3.50 17.30 8.61
N PHE A 107 -2.89 16.57 7.68
CA PHE A 107 -1.67 15.81 7.95
C PHE A 107 -0.44 16.72 8.15
N CYS A 108 -0.39 17.88 7.50
CA CYS A 108 0.65 18.86 7.78
C CYS A 108 0.58 19.39 9.22
N VAL A 109 -0.62 19.52 9.78
CA VAL A 109 -0.84 19.96 11.18
C VAL A 109 -0.60 18.83 12.16
N GLN A 110 -1.17 17.66 11.90
CA GLN A 110 -1.09 16.49 12.79
C GLN A 110 0.26 15.78 12.74
N LYS A 111 0.93 15.81 11.57
CA LYS A 111 2.19 15.10 11.30
C LYS A 111 2.12 13.62 11.70
N PRO A 112 1.15 12.84 11.16
CA PRO A 112 1.07 11.43 11.46
C PRO A 112 2.37 10.73 11.07
N MET A 113 2.80 9.77 11.90
CA MET A 113 4.01 8.96 11.73
C MET A 113 3.64 7.51 11.41
N PHE A 114 4.56 6.79 10.81
CA PHE A 114 4.42 5.35 10.59
C PHE A 114 4.42 4.59 11.91
N THR A 115 3.65 3.51 11.98
CA THR A 115 3.51 2.70 13.20
C THR A 115 3.51 1.19 12.94
N GLN A 116 3.35 0.76 11.69
CA GLN A 116 3.29 -0.65 11.33
C GLN A 116 4.67 -1.17 10.92
N TRP A 117 5.01 -2.39 11.31
CA TRP A 117 6.30 -2.99 10.99
C TRP A 117 6.60 -3.02 9.50
N ASP A 118 5.61 -3.37 8.68
CA ASP A 118 5.75 -3.41 7.22
C ASP A 118 6.06 -2.01 6.61
N GLU A 119 5.71 -0.92 7.29
CA GLU A 119 6.07 0.44 6.85
C GLU A 119 7.57 0.68 6.99
N PHE A 120 8.20 0.14 8.05
CA PHE A 120 9.63 0.29 8.32
C PHE A 120 10.52 -0.65 7.50
N THR A 121 9.97 -1.72 6.95
CA THR A 121 10.72 -2.68 6.13
C THR A 121 10.49 -2.51 4.64
N ALA A 122 9.31 -2.06 4.24
CA ALA A 122 8.89 -2.06 2.85
C ALA A 122 8.12 -0.80 2.46
N TRP A 123 6.87 -0.65 2.92
CA TRP A 123 5.91 0.28 2.33
C TRP A 123 6.15 1.76 2.66
N GLY A 124 6.82 2.08 3.73
CA GLY A 124 7.25 3.44 4.07
C GLY A 124 8.73 3.68 3.78
N LEU A 125 9.58 2.67 4.05
CA LEU A 125 11.01 2.77 3.81
C LEU A 125 11.36 2.89 2.32
N ALA A 126 10.72 2.11 1.44
CA ALA A 126 10.97 2.19 0.01
C ALA A 126 10.62 3.57 -0.60
N PRO A 127 9.45 4.19 -0.31
CA PRO A 127 9.19 5.57 -0.68
C PRO A 127 10.20 6.57 -0.13
N LYS A 128 10.63 6.43 1.15
CA LYS A 128 11.67 7.28 1.75
C LYS A 128 12.94 7.24 0.92
N MET A 129 13.44 6.05 0.62
CA MET A 129 14.65 5.87 -0.19
C MET A 129 14.53 6.44 -1.59
N VAL A 130 13.38 6.26 -2.26
CA VAL A 130 13.12 6.82 -3.60
C VAL A 130 13.10 8.35 -3.55
N VAL A 131 12.50 8.95 -2.54
CA VAL A 131 12.45 10.41 -2.36
C VAL A 131 13.85 10.98 -2.12
N GLU A 132 14.58 10.42 -1.18
CA GLU A 132 15.91 10.92 -0.79
C GLU A 132 16.93 10.78 -1.92
N ARG A 133 16.93 9.65 -2.60
CA ARG A 133 17.89 9.35 -3.68
C ARG A 133 17.49 9.86 -5.04
N GLY A 134 16.20 9.97 -5.32
CA GLY A 134 15.67 10.29 -6.65
C GLY A 134 15.94 9.18 -7.68
N ALA A 135 15.99 7.93 -7.22
CA ALA A 135 16.18 6.71 -8.01
C ALA A 135 15.50 5.52 -7.33
N PHE A 136 15.30 4.43 -8.06
CA PHE A 136 14.81 3.20 -7.45
C PHE A 136 15.88 2.58 -6.54
N TYR A 137 15.48 2.26 -5.30
CA TYR A 137 16.35 1.72 -4.27
C TYR A 137 16.88 0.29 -4.55
N VAL A 138 16.17 -0.47 -5.38
CA VAL A 138 16.57 -1.84 -5.78
C VAL A 138 17.86 -1.87 -6.62
N ALA A 139 18.25 -0.76 -7.20
CA ALA A 139 19.48 -0.61 -7.96
C ALA A 139 20.71 -0.26 -7.09
N ASP A 140 20.53 -0.02 -5.80
CA ASP A 140 21.62 0.35 -4.90
C ASP A 140 22.28 -0.90 -4.30
N PRO A 141 23.54 -1.22 -4.65
CA PRO A 141 24.22 -2.43 -4.19
C PRO A 141 24.53 -2.42 -2.68
N VAL A 142 24.49 -1.26 -2.04
CA VAL A 142 24.74 -1.11 -0.59
C VAL A 142 23.47 -1.25 0.23
N ASN A 143 22.29 -1.29 -0.42
CA ASN A 143 21.03 -1.33 0.30
C ASN A 143 20.80 -2.66 1.01
N LEU A 144 20.81 -2.63 2.35
CA LEU A 144 20.44 -3.74 3.22
C LEU A 144 19.09 -3.54 3.91
N LYS A 145 18.45 -2.38 3.73
CA LYS A 145 17.30 -1.96 4.54
C LYS A 145 15.96 -2.32 3.94
N ALA A 146 15.75 -1.97 2.69
CA ALA A 146 14.43 -2.07 2.10
C ALA A 146 14.22 -3.42 1.43
N SER A 147 13.14 -4.08 1.82
CA SER A 147 12.62 -5.23 1.11
C SER A 147 12.16 -4.83 -0.29
N PHE A 148 12.17 -5.77 -1.22
CA PHE A 148 11.64 -5.55 -2.55
C PHE A 148 10.16 -5.15 -2.50
N THR A 149 9.81 -4.04 -3.13
CA THR A 149 8.42 -3.58 -3.28
C THR A 149 8.14 -3.10 -4.70
N TYR A 150 6.88 -3.17 -5.09
CA TYR A 150 6.42 -2.58 -6.34
C TYR A 150 6.40 -1.05 -6.26
N PRO A 151 6.69 -0.32 -7.36
CA PRO A 151 7.10 1.09 -7.27
C PRO A 151 5.96 2.11 -7.22
N ALA A 152 4.68 1.75 -7.42
CA ALA A 152 3.62 2.74 -7.60
C ALA A 152 3.43 3.67 -6.40
N THR A 153 3.43 3.14 -5.16
CA THR A 153 3.30 3.95 -3.94
C THR A 153 4.51 4.86 -3.74
N SER A 154 5.71 4.38 -4.05
CA SER A 154 6.93 5.19 -4.00
C SER A 154 6.91 6.32 -5.05
N LEU A 155 6.39 6.05 -6.24
CA LEU A 155 6.34 7.05 -7.32
C LEU A 155 5.29 8.13 -7.07
N ILE A 156 4.12 7.79 -6.53
CA ILE A 156 3.14 8.80 -6.14
C ILE A 156 3.68 9.67 -5.02
N THR A 157 4.34 9.07 -4.03
CA THR A 157 5.00 9.79 -2.95
C THR A 157 6.11 10.71 -3.48
N PHE A 158 6.94 10.21 -4.39
CA PHE A 158 7.99 11.00 -5.03
C PHE A 158 7.45 12.19 -5.82
N LEU A 159 6.32 12.03 -6.52
CA LEU A 159 5.68 13.14 -7.24
C LEU A 159 5.36 14.33 -6.32
N PHE A 160 4.93 14.03 -5.09
CA PHE A 160 4.59 15.04 -4.09
C PHE A 160 5.78 15.48 -3.22
N GLN A 161 6.93 14.79 -3.30
CA GLN A 161 8.15 15.08 -2.54
C GLN A 161 9.42 15.01 -3.42
N PRO A 162 9.50 15.74 -4.57
CA PRO A 162 10.58 15.50 -5.54
C PRO A 162 11.92 16.13 -5.14
N PHE A 163 11.98 16.89 -4.04
CA PHE A 163 13.14 17.69 -3.65
C PHE A 163 14.14 16.97 -2.74
N GLY A 164 13.97 15.67 -2.48
CA GLY A 164 14.87 14.89 -1.65
C GLY A 164 14.68 15.07 -0.15
N HIS A 165 13.70 15.86 0.29
CA HIS A 165 13.33 16.01 1.69
C HIS A 165 12.17 15.09 2.01
N TRP A 166 12.37 14.21 2.97
CA TRP A 166 11.38 13.22 3.37
C TRP A 166 10.43 13.74 4.46
N ALA A 167 9.15 13.37 4.35
CA ALA A 167 8.17 13.57 5.40
C ALA A 167 7.10 12.44 5.35
N GLU A 168 6.94 11.69 6.43
CA GLU A 168 5.98 10.57 6.52
C GLU A 168 4.55 11.02 6.25
N TRP A 169 4.13 12.12 6.90
CA TRP A 169 2.79 12.69 6.72
C TRP A 169 2.49 13.07 5.26
N ALA A 170 3.50 13.50 4.51
CA ALA A 170 3.35 13.84 3.10
C ALA A 170 3.27 12.58 2.22
N CYS A 171 3.93 11.49 2.61
CA CYS A 171 3.77 10.16 1.99
C CYS A 171 2.33 9.68 2.13
N LEU A 172 1.79 9.71 3.35
CA LEU A 172 0.41 9.32 3.65
C LEU A 172 -0.59 10.18 2.87
N ALA A 173 -0.42 11.49 2.85
CA ALA A 173 -1.29 12.41 2.09
C ALA A 173 -1.24 12.15 0.57
N ALA A 174 -0.07 11.78 0.02
CA ALA A 174 0.07 11.44 -1.39
C ALA A 174 -0.69 10.16 -1.75
N ILE A 175 -0.58 9.12 -0.93
CA ILE A 175 -1.31 7.85 -1.07
C ILE A 175 -2.82 8.08 -1.00
N ASP A 176 -3.27 8.85 -0.02
CA ASP A 176 -4.69 9.18 0.15
C ASP A 176 -5.21 10.05 -1.00
N THR A 177 -4.38 10.94 -1.56
CA THR A 177 -4.73 11.70 -2.77
C THR A 177 -5.03 10.78 -3.94
N LEU A 178 -4.25 9.71 -4.14
CA LEU A 178 -4.53 8.70 -5.17
C LEU A 178 -5.88 8.01 -4.91
N ALA A 179 -6.16 7.63 -3.68
CA ALA A 179 -7.45 7.03 -3.29
C ALA A 179 -8.63 7.97 -3.60
N LEU A 180 -8.50 9.28 -3.30
CA LEU A 180 -9.53 10.27 -3.59
C LEU A 180 -9.81 10.45 -5.09
N THR A 181 -8.81 10.24 -5.98
CA THR A 181 -9.06 10.25 -7.44
C THR A 181 -10.01 9.14 -7.87
N CYS A 182 -9.93 7.96 -7.22
CA CYS A 182 -10.84 6.84 -7.47
C CYS A 182 -12.27 7.17 -7.03
N LEU A 183 -12.42 7.82 -5.87
CA LEU A 183 -13.71 8.30 -5.37
C LEU A 183 -14.30 9.40 -6.26
N ALA A 184 -13.47 10.28 -6.81
CA ALA A 184 -13.90 11.28 -7.79
C ALA A 184 -14.53 10.62 -9.01
N ALA A 185 -13.92 9.56 -9.54
CA ALA A 185 -14.45 8.80 -10.66
C ALA A 185 -15.79 8.10 -10.31
N ALA A 186 -15.92 7.58 -9.09
CA ALA A 186 -17.17 6.99 -8.59
C ALA A 186 -18.30 8.02 -8.51
N ALA A 187 -18.00 9.22 -8.02
CA ALA A 187 -18.92 10.33 -7.83
C ALA A 187 -19.09 11.24 -9.08
N ALA A 188 -18.55 10.84 -10.23
CA ALA A 188 -18.62 11.60 -11.49
C ALA A 188 -20.02 11.56 -12.09
N LEU A 189 -20.97 12.24 -11.49
CA LEU A 189 -22.38 12.32 -11.87
C LEU A 189 -22.72 13.71 -12.45
N PRO A 190 -23.82 13.84 -13.22
CA PRO A 190 -24.32 15.12 -13.66
C PRO A 190 -24.63 16.08 -12.50
N ARG A 191 -24.68 17.37 -12.81
CA ARG A 191 -24.94 18.44 -11.83
C ARG A 191 -26.24 18.29 -11.04
N GLU A 192 -27.31 17.87 -11.73
CA GLU A 192 -28.60 17.61 -11.12
C GLU A 192 -28.58 16.50 -10.07
N HIS A 193 -27.54 15.65 -10.09
CA HIS A 193 -27.32 14.56 -9.14
C HIS A 193 -26.26 14.88 -8.07
N TRP A 194 -26.06 16.16 -7.75
CA TRP A 194 -25.00 16.60 -6.85
C TRP A 194 -25.03 15.89 -5.48
N ALA A 195 -26.23 15.79 -4.89
CA ALA A 195 -26.41 15.09 -3.60
C ALA A 195 -26.01 13.62 -3.68
N SER A 196 -26.37 12.92 -4.77
CA SER A 196 -25.97 11.52 -4.99
C SER A 196 -24.46 11.38 -5.16
N GLY A 197 -23.80 12.35 -5.82
CA GLY A 197 -22.35 12.39 -5.95
C GLY A 197 -21.66 12.54 -4.60
N VAL A 198 -22.16 13.44 -3.74
CA VAL A 198 -21.67 13.61 -2.36
C VAL A 198 -21.81 12.32 -1.56
N LEU A 199 -22.99 11.69 -1.63
CA LEU A 199 -23.25 10.45 -0.88
C LEU A 199 -22.36 9.28 -1.33
N VAL A 200 -22.13 9.13 -2.66
CA VAL A 200 -21.23 8.10 -3.18
C VAL A 200 -19.79 8.34 -2.77
N PHE A 201 -19.34 9.60 -2.83
CA PHE A 201 -18.00 9.96 -2.39
C PHE A 201 -17.81 9.69 -0.89
N ALA A 202 -18.77 10.12 -0.07
CA ALA A 202 -18.74 9.89 1.37
C ALA A 202 -18.80 8.40 1.72
N ALA A 203 -19.71 7.64 1.09
CA ALA A 203 -19.79 6.19 1.29
C ALA A 203 -18.47 5.50 0.89
N GLY A 204 -17.92 5.86 -0.28
CA GLY A 204 -16.63 5.34 -0.74
C GLY A 204 -15.47 5.68 0.22
N PHE A 205 -15.45 6.91 0.74
CA PHE A 205 -14.46 7.34 1.75
C PHE A 205 -14.57 6.54 3.04
N LEU A 206 -15.76 6.08 3.42
CA LEU A 206 -15.98 5.29 4.62
C LEU A 206 -15.70 3.79 4.44
N LEU A 207 -15.58 3.28 3.20
CA LEU A 207 -15.38 1.86 2.95
C LEU A 207 -14.15 1.26 3.65
N PRO A 208 -12.96 1.92 3.68
CA PRO A 208 -11.81 1.39 4.39
C PRO A 208 -12.07 1.15 5.88
N PHE A 209 -12.85 2.02 6.49
CA PHE A 209 -13.24 1.88 7.89
C PHE A 209 -14.32 0.81 8.09
N PHE A 210 -15.26 0.67 7.14
CA PHE A 210 -16.30 -0.35 7.21
C PHE A 210 -15.75 -1.76 7.06
N PHE A 211 -14.80 -1.96 6.13
CA PHE A 211 -14.11 -3.23 5.92
C PHE A 211 -12.85 -3.33 6.80
N SER A 212 -13.02 -3.09 8.09
CA SER A 212 -11.99 -3.26 9.11
C SER A 212 -12.40 -4.32 10.11
N ALA A 213 -11.49 -5.23 10.45
CA ALA A 213 -11.75 -6.29 11.41
C ALA A 213 -11.88 -5.76 12.84
N THR A 214 -11.15 -4.70 13.16
CA THR A 214 -11.15 -4.09 14.49
C THR A 214 -11.64 -2.64 14.44
N PRO A 215 -12.35 -2.17 15.48
CA PRO A 215 -12.74 -0.76 15.57
C PRO A 215 -11.56 0.20 15.57
N THR A 216 -10.43 -0.21 16.11
CA THR A 216 -9.20 0.58 16.22
C THR A 216 -8.36 0.57 14.95
N GLY A 217 -8.79 -0.17 13.92
CA GLY A 217 -8.26 -0.06 12.58
C GLY A 217 -6.77 -0.22 12.44
N SER A 218 -6.20 -1.21 13.09
CA SER A 218 -4.75 -1.46 13.01
C SER A 218 -4.29 -2.00 11.66
N TYR A 219 -5.20 -2.17 10.68
CA TYR A 219 -4.85 -2.83 9.42
C TYR A 219 -4.98 -1.96 8.18
N ALA A 220 -4.16 -2.28 7.34
CA ALA A 220 -3.52 -1.86 6.13
C ALA A 220 -4.38 -1.14 5.07
N ALA A 221 -5.65 -1.46 4.92
CA ALA A 221 -6.49 -0.88 3.89
C ALA A 221 -7.25 0.36 4.40
N GLN A 222 -6.59 1.20 5.19
CA GLN A 222 -7.14 2.43 5.77
C GLN A 222 -6.26 3.63 5.48
N TYR A 223 -6.83 4.83 5.68
CA TYR A 223 -6.08 6.07 5.66
C TYR A 223 -5.08 6.13 6.84
N VAL A 224 -4.08 7.00 6.75
CA VAL A 224 -2.98 7.08 7.72
C VAL A 224 -2.15 5.79 7.80
N ASN A 225 -1.96 5.17 6.64
CA ASN A 225 -1.15 3.97 6.50
C ASN A 225 -0.47 3.96 5.13
N ALA A 226 0.83 3.66 5.07
CA ALA A 226 1.60 3.62 3.83
C ALA A 226 1.51 2.28 3.08
N MET A 227 0.87 1.27 3.67
CA MET A 227 0.73 -0.05 3.05
C MET A 227 -0.05 0.01 1.73
N ALA A 228 0.29 -0.87 0.81
CA ALA A 228 -0.29 -0.92 -0.52
C ALA A 228 -1.77 -1.37 -0.56
N ASP A 229 -2.34 -1.78 0.56
CA ASP A 229 -3.68 -2.40 0.61
C ASP A 229 -4.80 -1.39 0.32
N LEU A 230 -4.69 -0.15 0.82
CA LEU A 230 -5.62 0.93 0.46
C LEU A 230 -5.50 1.33 -1.03
N PRO A 231 -4.31 1.63 -1.57
CA PRO A 231 -4.12 1.86 -3.01
C PRO A 231 -4.66 0.73 -3.87
N LEU A 232 -4.40 -0.54 -3.51
CA LEU A 232 -4.94 -1.70 -4.21
C LEU A 232 -6.47 -1.67 -4.25
N ALA A 233 -7.12 -1.53 -3.08
CA ALA A 233 -8.57 -1.52 -2.99
C ALA A 233 -9.20 -0.40 -3.84
N MET A 234 -8.66 0.81 -3.69
CA MET A 234 -9.18 2.00 -4.35
C MET A 234 -8.92 1.99 -5.85
N LEU A 235 -7.72 1.63 -6.31
CA LEU A 235 -7.41 1.53 -7.74
C LEU A 235 -8.23 0.43 -8.41
N PHE A 236 -8.33 -0.76 -7.79
CA PHE A 236 -9.13 -1.84 -8.36
C PHE A 236 -10.60 -1.45 -8.51
N GLY A 237 -11.22 -0.84 -7.48
CA GLY A 237 -12.58 -0.31 -7.57
C GLY A 237 -12.69 0.89 -8.53
N GLY A 238 -11.71 1.81 -8.50
CA GLY A 238 -11.65 3.02 -9.31
C GLY A 238 -11.57 2.74 -10.82
N VAL A 239 -10.86 1.67 -11.20
CA VAL A 239 -10.82 1.18 -12.59
C VAL A 239 -12.24 0.92 -13.12
N PHE A 240 -13.09 0.25 -12.36
CA PHE A 240 -14.48 0.01 -12.75
C PHE A 240 -15.30 1.30 -12.76
N CYS A 241 -15.11 2.17 -11.76
CA CYS A 241 -15.80 3.46 -11.71
C CYS A 241 -15.48 4.31 -12.95
N LEU A 242 -14.22 4.36 -13.36
CA LEU A 242 -13.79 5.03 -14.58
C LEU A 242 -14.37 4.35 -15.83
N TYR A 243 -14.25 3.03 -15.94
CA TYR A 243 -14.77 2.25 -17.05
C TYR A 243 -16.27 2.46 -17.27
N TYR A 244 -17.07 2.38 -16.20
CA TYR A 244 -18.52 2.58 -16.31
C TYR A 244 -18.92 3.99 -16.75
N ALA A 245 -18.01 4.96 -16.59
CA ALA A 245 -18.25 6.36 -16.91
C ALA A 245 -17.80 6.78 -18.31
N VAL A 246 -16.64 6.30 -18.76
CA VAL A 246 -16.05 6.76 -20.06
C VAL A 246 -16.71 6.18 -21.28
N GLY A 247 -17.52 5.12 -21.11
CA GLY A 247 -18.27 4.50 -22.21
C GLY A 247 -17.46 3.49 -23.02
N ARG A 248 -18.17 2.52 -23.57
CA ARG A 248 -17.60 1.32 -24.20
C ARG A 248 -17.01 1.56 -25.59
N GLU A 249 -17.63 2.43 -26.38
CA GLU A 249 -17.30 2.60 -27.80
C GLU A 249 -16.36 3.77 -28.08
N LYS A 250 -16.10 4.63 -27.09
CA LYS A 250 -15.27 5.82 -27.26
C LYS A 250 -13.77 5.48 -27.13
N ARG A 251 -12.91 6.29 -27.78
CA ARG A 251 -11.46 6.22 -27.61
C ARG A 251 -11.05 6.43 -26.16
N THR A 252 -11.84 7.14 -25.38
CA THR A 252 -11.69 7.37 -23.94
C THR A 252 -11.72 6.08 -23.09
N PHE A 253 -12.24 4.97 -23.62
CA PHE A 253 -12.14 3.65 -23.00
C PHE A 253 -10.69 3.31 -22.56
N TRP A 254 -9.71 3.68 -23.38
CA TRP A 254 -8.29 3.35 -23.13
C TRP A 254 -7.68 4.13 -21.97
N LEU A 255 -8.33 5.17 -21.46
CA LEU A 255 -7.92 5.84 -20.22
C LEU A 255 -7.91 4.85 -19.03
N THR A 256 -8.72 3.79 -19.10
CA THR A 256 -8.78 2.73 -18.08
C THR A 256 -7.46 1.94 -17.98
N ALA A 257 -6.65 1.89 -19.05
CA ALA A 257 -5.38 1.18 -19.04
C ALA A 257 -4.33 1.83 -18.10
N LEU A 258 -4.38 3.15 -17.91
CA LEU A 258 -3.45 3.86 -17.04
C LEU A 258 -3.58 3.45 -15.56
N PRO A 259 -4.76 3.56 -14.91
CA PRO A 259 -4.89 3.09 -13.53
C PRO A 259 -4.73 1.57 -13.39
N LEU A 260 -4.99 0.77 -14.44
CA LEU A 260 -4.67 -0.66 -14.44
C LEU A 260 -3.17 -0.93 -14.38
N ALA A 261 -2.37 -0.18 -15.13
CA ALA A 261 -0.91 -0.29 -15.06
C ALA A 261 -0.40 0.11 -13.67
N VAL A 262 -0.92 1.20 -13.09
CA VAL A 262 -0.56 1.64 -11.72
C VAL A 262 -0.99 0.61 -10.68
N LEU A 263 -2.21 0.06 -10.79
CA LEU A 263 -2.66 -1.05 -9.94
C LEU A 263 -1.67 -2.21 -9.96
N THR A 264 -1.24 -2.63 -11.15
CA THR A 264 -0.28 -3.75 -11.31
C THR A 264 1.07 -3.45 -10.65
N LEU A 265 1.50 -2.19 -10.66
CA LEU A 265 2.74 -1.72 -10.05
C LEU A 265 2.60 -1.37 -8.55
N THR A 266 1.47 -1.70 -7.91
CA THR A 266 1.22 -1.37 -6.50
C THR A 266 1.69 -2.47 -5.55
N LYS A 267 1.44 -3.73 -5.88
CA LYS A 267 1.81 -4.91 -5.07
C LYS A 267 1.90 -6.14 -5.99
N ASP A 268 2.61 -7.15 -5.60
CA ASP A 268 2.78 -8.41 -6.36
C ASP A 268 1.44 -9.05 -6.76
N ILE A 269 0.53 -9.20 -5.81
CA ILE A 269 -0.81 -9.76 -6.04
C ILE A 269 -1.65 -8.89 -7.00
N CYS A 270 -1.31 -7.62 -7.19
CA CYS A 270 -2.05 -6.72 -8.06
C CYS A 270 -2.00 -7.10 -9.54
N PHE A 271 -1.03 -7.94 -9.94
CA PHE A 271 -1.06 -8.58 -11.23
C PHE A 271 -2.34 -9.41 -11.45
N ALA A 272 -2.70 -10.24 -10.47
CA ALA A 272 -3.95 -11.01 -10.50
C ALA A 272 -5.19 -10.09 -10.51
N TYR A 273 -5.20 -9.05 -9.67
CA TYR A 273 -6.29 -8.06 -9.66
C TYR A 273 -6.43 -7.33 -11.00
N GLY A 274 -5.32 -6.98 -11.64
CA GLY A 274 -5.32 -6.37 -12.97
C GLY A 274 -5.93 -7.28 -14.04
N LEU A 275 -5.58 -8.56 -14.03
CA LEU A 275 -6.17 -9.55 -14.95
C LEU A 275 -7.66 -9.79 -14.66
N ILE A 276 -8.04 -9.86 -13.38
CA ILE A 276 -9.46 -9.94 -12.97
C ILE A 276 -10.22 -8.73 -13.48
N ALA A 277 -9.66 -7.51 -13.36
CA ALA A 277 -10.31 -6.31 -13.88
C ALA A 277 -10.51 -6.37 -15.39
N ALA A 278 -9.48 -6.75 -16.14
CA ALA A 278 -9.59 -6.91 -17.60
C ALA A 278 -10.64 -7.95 -17.98
N PHE A 279 -10.70 -9.09 -17.27
CA PHE A 279 -11.70 -10.13 -17.46
C PHE A 279 -13.11 -9.64 -17.17
N LEU A 280 -13.35 -8.99 -16.02
CA LEU A 280 -14.68 -8.47 -15.63
C LEU A 280 -15.18 -7.38 -16.60
N ILE A 281 -14.27 -6.51 -17.07
CA ILE A 281 -14.58 -5.53 -18.12
C ILE A 281 -14.95 -6.25 -19.43
N GLY A 282 -14.24 -7.32 -19.77
CA GLY A 282 -14.55 -8.19 -20.91
C GLY A 282 -15.95 -8.81 -20.81
N LEU A 283 -16.32 -9.30 -19.63
CA LEU A 283 -17.67 -9.80 -19.36
C LEU A 283 -18.74 -8.72 -19.53
N ASP A 284 -18.50 -7.52 -18.99
CA ASP A 284 -19.45 -6.41 -19.17
C ASP A 284 -19.59 -6.00 -20.64
N LEU A 285 -18.49 -5.93 -21.38
CA LEU A 285 -18.51 -5.64 -22.82
C LEU A 285 -19.31 -6.68 -23.61
N LEU A 286 -19.30 -7.93 -23.13
CA LEU A 286 -19.98 -9.04 -23.78
C LEU A 286 -21.47 -9.10 -23.43
N PHE A 287 -21.82 -9.10 -22.15
CA PHE A 287 -23.19 -9.37 -21.70
C PHE A 287 -24.06 -8.13 -21.58
N ALA A 288 -23.50 -6.95 -21.44
CA ALA A 288 -24.26 -5.71 -21.41
C ALA A 288 -24.35 -5.02 -22.81
N ALA A 289 -23.89 -5.66 -23.89
CA ALA A 289 -24.06 -5.16 -25.25
C ALA A 289 -25.52 -5.23 -25.72
N ASP A 290 -25.88 -4.36 -26.65
CA ASP A 290 -27.22 -4.28 -27.24
C ASP A 290 -27.45 -5.22 -28.44
N GLY A 291 -26.53 -6.11 -28.74
CA GLY A 291 -26.57 -7.04 -29.85
C GLY A 291 -26.31 -8.49 -29.41
N PRO A 292 -26.34 -9.41 -30.39
CA PRO A 292 -26.00 -10.81 -30.11
C PRO A 292 -24.58 -10.96 -29.63
N VAL A 293 -24.38 -11.83 -28.64
CA VAL A 293 -23.06 -12.12 -28.02
C VAL A 293 -21.99 -12.43 -29.06
N LYS A 294 -22.33 -13.13 -30.13
CA LYS A 294 -21.42 -13.49 -31.22
C LYS A 294 -20.78 -12.27 -31.91
N GLU A 295 -21.52 -11.17 -32.04
CA GLU A 295 -21.00 -9.93 -32.65
C GLU A 295 -20.19 -9.07 -31.65
N ALA A 296 -20.57 -9.12 -30.39
CA ALA A 296 -19.88 -8.41 -29.32
C ALA A 296 -18.55 -9.07 -28.97
N PHE A 297 -18.42 -10.39 -29.11
CA PHE A 297 -17.27 -11.19 -28.66
C PHE A 297 -15.92 -10.72 -29.21
N PRO A 298 -15.69 -10.51 -30.52
CA PRO A 298 -14.39 -10.08 -31.02
C PRO A 298 -13.97 -8.70 -30.47
N LYS A 299 -14.90 -7.76 -30.35
CA LYS A 299 -14.66 -6.43 -29.80
C LYS A 299 -14.35 -6.48 -28.31
N ALA A 300 -15.08 -7.30 -27.56
CA ALA A 300 -14.84 -7.52 -26.13
C ALA A 300 -13.47 -8.16 -25.90
N LEU A 301 -13.12 -9.18 -26.68
CA LEU A 301 -11.83 -9.86 -26.61
C LEU A 301 -10.67 -8.91 -26.94
N LEU A 302 -10.78 -8.09 -27.99
CA LEU A 302 -9.76 -7.12 -28.37
C LEU A 302 -9.54 -6.08 -27.25
N LYS A 303 -10.63 -5.53 -26.68
CA LYS A 303 -10.56 -4.51 -25.64
C LYS A 303 -10.06 -5.08 -24.32
N ALA A 304 -10.59 -6.22 -23.88
CA ALA A 304 -10.11 -6.90 -22.68
C ALA A 304 -8.66 -7.37 -22.83
N GLY A 305 -8.30 -7.91 -24.01
CA GLY A 305 -6.94 -8.29 -24.34
C GLY A 305 -5.95 -7.11 -24.31
N GLY A 306 -6.38 -5.94 -24.81
CA GLY A 306 -5.57 -4.71 -24.72
C GLY A 306 -5.36 -4.22 -23.29
N LEU A 307 -6.37 -4.33 -22.42
CA LEU A 307 -6.23 -4.04 -20.98
C LEU A 307 -5.32 -5.07 -20.29
N ALA A 308 -5.50 -6.36 -20.59
CA ALA A 308 -4.64 -7.42 -20.07
C ALA A 308 -3.18 -7.24 -20.55
N PHE A 309 -2.97 -6.77 -21.79
CA PHE A 309 -1.63 -6.44 -22.27
C PHE A 309 -0.98 -5.29 -21.46
N ALA A 310 -1.73 -4.25 -21.08
CA ALA A 310 -1.21 -3.19 -20.21
C ALA A 310 -0.77 -3.72 -18.85
N VAL A 311 -1.54 -4.65 -18.26
CA VAL A 311 -1.21 -5.35 -17.01
C VAL A 311 0.08 -6.18 -17.19
N LEU A 312 0.14 -7.00 -18.23
CA LEU A 312 1.31 -7.84 -18.52
C LEU A 312 2.56 -7.00 -18.79
N ALA A 313 2.43 -5.91 -19.56
CA ALA A 313 3.55 -5.02 -19.85
C ALA A 313 4.11 -4.37 -18.57
N ALA A 314 3.25 -3.89 -17.68
CA ALA A 314 3.67 -3.32 -16.40
C ALA A 314 4.35 -4.37 -15.51
N PHE A 315 3.76 -5.55 -15.35
CA PHE A 315 4.31 -6.63 -14.54
C PHE A 315 5.67 -7.13 -15.07
N LEU A 316 5.73 -7.48 -16.36
CA LEU A 316 6.95 -8.03 -16.95
C LEU A 316 8.08 -7.00 -17.05
N SER A 317 7.76 -5.73 -17.30
CA SER A 317 8.79 -4.67 -17.35
C SER A 317 9.43 -4.44 -15.98
N TRP A 318 8.63 -4.45 -14.89
CA TRP A 318 9.17 -4.35 -13.53
C TRP A 318 10.02 -5.57 -13.17
N GLY A 319 9.52 -6.79 -13.41
CA GLY A 319 10.27 -8.03 -13.15
C GLY A 319 11.59 -8.09 -13.93
N ARG A 320 11.60 -7.65 -15.19
CA ARG A 320 12.85 -7.58 -15.98
C ARG A 320 13.83 -6.54 -15.47
N TYR A 321 13.33 -5.37 -15.08
CA TYR A 321 14.17 -4.32 -14.51
C TYR A 321 14.83 -4.79 -13.22
N THR A 322 14.05 -5.32 -12.27
CA THR A 322 14.58 -5.79 -10.99
C THR A 322 15.57 -6.93 -11.16
N ALA A 323 15.28 -7.90 -12.01
CA ALA A 323 16.22 -9.00 -12.33
C ALA A 323 17.54 -8.52 -12.97
N ALA A 324 17.52 -7.37 -13.66
CA ALA A 324 18.71 -6.81 -14.28
C ALA A 324 19.59 -5.99 -13.31
N VAL A 325 18.99 -5.40 -12.27
CA VAL A 325 19.71 -4.46 -11.38
C VAL A 325 20.02 -5.04 -9.99
N THR A 326 19.32 -6.09 -9.56
CA THR A 326 19.57 -6.72 -8.26
C THR A 326 20.69 -7.74 -8.38
N PRO A 327 21.73 -7.68 -7.53
CA PRO A 327 22.77 -8.68 -7.50
C PRO A 327 22.20 -10.10 -7.26
N THR A 328 22.73 -11.08 -7.95
CA THR A 328 22.16 -12.40 -8.25
C THR A 328 21.94 -13.37 -7.08
N ALA A 329 22.08 -12.98 -5.83
CA ALA A 329 22.02 -13.93 -4.72
C ALA A 329 20.62 -14.41 -4.35
N ASP A 330 19.56 -13.54 -4.42
CA ASP A 330 18.27 -13.86 -3.78
C ASP A 330 17.02 -13.55 -4.61
N THR A 331 17.14 -13.28 -5.88
CA THR A 331 16.00 -12.88 -6.73
C THR A 331 15.41 -13.97 -7.60
N ALA A 332 15.75 -15.21 -7.36
CA ALA A 332 14.91 -16.27 -7.91
C ALA A 332 13.50 -16.06 -7.36
N ALA A 333 12.52 -15.92 -8.24
CA ALA A 333 11.10 -15.82 -7.88
C ALA A 333 10.63 -17.13 -7.22
N SER A 334 11.23 -17.43 -6.06
CA SER A 334 10.88 -18.55 -5.21
C SER A 334 9.79 -18.10 -4.26
N VAL A 335 8.71 -18.85 -4.24
CA VAL A 335 7.58 -18.63 -3.35
C VAL A 335 7.66 -19.70 -2.27
N GLY A 336 7.64 -19.27 -1.02
CA GLY A 336 7.61 -20.16 0.14
C GLY A 336 9.00 -20.61 0.62
N SER A 337 9.02 -21.24 1.76
CA SER A 337 10.19 -21.80 2.44
C SER A 337 10.95 -22.87 1.63
N GLU A 338 10.34 -23.41 0.58
CA GLU A 338 10.90 -24.48 -0.25
C GLU A 338 11.50 -24.01 -1.60
N GLY A 339 11.52 -22.70 -1.88
CA GLY A 339 12.09 -22.18 -3.13
C GLY A 339 11.34 -22.59 -4.41
N LEU A 340 10.05 -22.89 -4.31
CA LEU A 340 9.23 -23.34 -5.44
C LEU A 340 8.87 -22.17 -6.37
N SER A 341 8.79 -22.43 -7.68
CA SER A 341 8.26 -21.45 -8.62
C SER A 341 6.75 -21.22 -8.43
N TYR A 342 6.25 -20.01 -8.75
CA TYR A 342 4.81 -19.71 -8.74
C TYR A 342 3.97 -20.75 -9.52
N GLY A 343 4.48 -21.22 -10.65
CA GLY A 343 3.81 -22.26 -11.44
C GLY A 343 3.70 -23.58 -10.69
N ALA A 344 4.75 -24.00 -9.98
CA ALA A 344 4.75 -25.22 -9.19
C ALA A 344 3.78 -25.13 -8.01
N VAL A 345 3.75 -23.97 -7.32
CA VAL A 345 2.80 -23.68 -6.23
C VAL A 345 1.34 -23.76 -6.71
N LEU A 346 1.02 -23.12 -7.85
CA LEU A 346 -0.32 -23.17 -8.42
C LEU A 346 -0.73 -24.59 -8.81
N VAL A 347 0.14 -25.31 -9.54
CA VAL A 347 -0.14 -26.67 -9.96
C VAL A 347 -0.28 -27.61 -8.77
N GLY A 348 0.62 -27.50 -7.78
CA GLY A 348 0.55 -28.25 -6.53
C GLY A 348 -0.73 -27.98 -5.75
N GLY A 349 -1.09 -26.70 -5.58
CA GLY A 349 -2.30 -26.28 -4.89
C GLY A 349 -3.58 -26.77 -5.58
N VAL A 350 -3.67 -26.65 -6.91
CA VAL A 350 -4.80 -27.18 -7.69
C VAL A 350 -4.91 -28.69 -7.54
N LYS A 351 -3.80 -29.44 -7.58
CA LYS A 351 -3.81 -30.88 -7.33
C LYS A 351 -4.37 -31.21 -5.94
N GLN A 352 -3.93 -30.51 -4.90
CA GLN A 352 -4.42 -30.69 -3.53
C GLN A 352 -5.91 -30.32 -3.39
N LEU A 353 -6.39 -29.28 -4.07
CA LEU A 353 -7.83 -28.96 -4.14
C LEU A 353 -8.64 -30.11 -4.74
N LEU A 354 -8.10 -30.77 -5.76
CA LEU A 354 -8.72 -31.92 -6.41
C LEU A 354 -8.55 -33.23 -5.61
N GLY A 355 -7.89 -33.20 -4.46
CA GLY A 355 -7.65 -34.37 -3.61
C GLY A 355 -6.41 -35.17 -3.98
N ILE A 356 -5.60 -34.71 -4.94
CA ILE A 356 -4.40 -35.41 -5.40
C ILE A 356 -3.21 -34.96 -4.54
N GLY A 357 -2.68 -35.86 -3.71
CA GLY A 357 -1.55 -35.59 -2.82
C GLY A 357 -1.86 -34.55 -1.74
N ARG A 358 -3.12 -34.49 -1.29
CA ARG A 358 -3.56 -33.55 -0.25
C ARG A 358 -2.86 -33.83 1.08
N THR A 359 -2.20 -32.80 1.61
CA THR A 359 -1.52 -32.85 2.91
C THR A 359 -2.50 -32.59 4.06
N GLU A 360 -2.09 -32.97 5.27
CA GLU A 360 -2.81 -32.66 6.51
C GLU A 360 -2.93 -31.13 6.70
N LYS A 361 -1.82 -30.40 6.59
CA LYS A 361 -1.75 -28.93 6.63
C LYS A 361 -2.79 -28.31 5.70
N PHE A 362 -2.81 -28.72 4.42
CA PHE A 362 -3.76 -28.20 3.44
C PHE A 362 -5.21 -28.44 3.84
N SER A 363 -5.51 -29.62 4.38
CA SER A 363 -6.87 -29.98 4.85
C SER A 363 -7.30 -29.13 6.03
N GLN A 364 -6.40 -28.89 6.98
CA GLN A 364 -6.64 -28.03 8.15
C GLN A 364 -6.84 -26.57 7.76
N ILE A 365 -5.98 -26.02 6.87
CA ILE A 365 -6.14 -24.65 6.35
C ILE A 365 -7.47 -24.51 5.58
N MET A 366 -7.85 -25.52 4.78
CA MET A 366 -9.13 -25.49 4.06
C MET A 366 -10.32 -25.46 5.02
N ALA A 367 -10.28 -26.23 6.10
CA ALA A 367 -11.32 -26.21 7.15
C ALA A 367 -11.32 -24.87 7.90
N ALA A 368 -10.15 -24.35 8.26
CA ALA A 368 -9.99 -23.06 8.93
C ALA A 368 -10.54 -21.90 8.06
N MET A 369 -10.20 -21.85 6.79
CA MET A 369 -10.73 -20.85 5.85
C MET A 369 -12.25 -21.00 5.67
N GLY A 370 -12.75 -22.24 5.52
CA GLY A 370 -14.20 -22.48 5.44
C GLY A 370 -14.94 -21.93 6.66
N SER A 371 -14.41 -22.15 7.87
CA SER A 371 -14.96 -21.58 9.10
C SER A 371 -14.80 -20.07 9.16
N ALA A 372 -13.61 -19.54 8.81
CA ALA A 372 -13.29 -18.12 8.89
C ALA A 372 -14.21 -17.25 8.01
N PHE A 373 -14.66 -17.78 6.87
CA PHE A 373 -15.60 -17.05 5.99
C PHE A 373 -16.90 -16.68 6.72
N PHE A 374 -17.37 -17.53 7.65
CA PHE A 374 -18.57 -17.27 8.43
C PHE A 374 -18.29 -16.55 9.76
N THR A 375 -17.18 -16.86 10.42
CA THR A 375 -16.95 -16.49 11.83
C THR A 375 -15.92 -15.37 11.98
N ARG A 376 -14.87 -15.33 11.13
CA ARG A 376 -13.80 -14.33 11.27
C ARG A 376 -14.25 -12.99 10.70
N ARG A 377 -14.10 -11.96 11.51
CA ARG A 377 -14.55 -10.61 11.17
C ARG A 377 -13.76 -10.05 9.97
N ILE A 378 -14.47 -9.51 8.99
CA ILE A 378 -13.96 -8.85 7.78
C ILE A 378 -14.45 -7.41 7.69
N CYS A 379 -15.64 -7.17 8.22
CA CYS A 379 -16.22 -5.83 8.29
C CYS A 379 -16.78 -5.57 9.68
N LEU A 380 -17.18 -4.36 9.92
CA LEU A 380 -17.73 -3.95 11.23
C LEU A 380 -18.96 -4.76 11.65
N LEU A 381 -19.71 -5.29 10.70
CA LEU A 381 -20.92 -6.09 10.97
C LEU A 381 -20.61 -7.55 11.26
N GLY A 382 -19.50 -8.10 10.69
CA GLY A 382 -19.16 -9.50 10.89
C GLY A 382 -18.22 -10.08 9.83
N GLY A 383 -18.38 -11.37 9.57
CA GLY A 383 -17.52 -12.14 8.66
C GLY A 383 -17.83 -11.93 7.18
N GLY A 384 -17.12 -12.71 6.34
CA GLY A 384 -17.19 -12.63 4.89
C GLY A 384 -18.61 -12.82 4.32
N VAL A 385 -19.40 -13.72 4.90
CA VAL A 385 -20.79 -13.92 4.47
C VAL A 385 -21.64 -12.66 4.64
N ILE A 386 -21.43 -11.90 5.74
CA ILE A 386 -22.16 -10.65 6.00
C ILE A 386 -21.65 -9.55 5.03
N ALA A 387 -20.37 -9.50 4.78
CA ALA A 387 -19.79 -8.59 3.78
C ALA A 387 -20.40 -8.82 2.38
N VAL A 388 -20.44 -10.09 1.93
CA VAL A 388 -21.10 -10.45 0.65
C VAL A 388 -22.58 -10.08 0.64
N ALA A 389 -23.30 -10.35 1.74
CA ALA A 389 -24.73 -9.98 1.84
C ALA A 389 -24.93 -8.47 1.73
N ALA A 390 -24.10 -7.65 2.41
CA ALA A 390 -24.16 -6.18 2.30
C ALA A 390 -23.89 -5.70 0.87
N ILE A 391 -22.89 -6.26 0.19
CA ILE A 391 -22.59 -5.92 -1.21
C ILE A 391 -23.74 -6.36 -2.12
N THR A 392 -24.31 -7.55 -1.88
CA THR A 392 -25.46 -8.06 -2.64
C THR A 392 -26.69 -7.15 -2.49
N MET A 393 -26.94 -6.60 -1.30
CA MET A 393 -28.02 -5.63 -1.08
C MET A 393 -27.82 -4.37 -1.92
N VAL A 394 -26.60 -3.82 -1.96
CA VAL A 394 -26.29 -2.65 -2.81
C VAL A 394 -26.43 -3.00 -4.29
N ALA A 395 -25.98 -4.18 -4.72
CA ALA A 395 -26.15 -4.66 -6.09
C ALA A 395 -27.62 -4.83 -6.46
N ALA A 396 -28.44 -5.39 -5.56
CA ALA A 396 -29.88 -5.52 -5.76
C ALA A 396 -30.57 -4.14 -5.88
N ALA A 397 -30.20 -3.18 -5.03
CA ALA A 397 -30.67 -1.79 -5.13
C ALA A 397 -30.29 -1.16 -6.48
N ALA A 398 -29.03 -1.35 -6.92
CA ALA A 398 -28.58 -0.88 -8.23
C ALA A 398 -29.33 -1.53 -9.38
N TRP A 399 -29.60 -2.84 -9.28
CA TRP A 399 -30.37 -3.57 -10.29
C TRP A 399 -31.84 -3.11 -10.38
N LEU A 400 -32.46 -2.85 -9.21
CA LEU A 400 -33.85 -2.32 -9.16
C LEU A 400 -33.90 -0.91 -9.72
N ALA A 401 -32.94 -0.05 -9.43
CA ALA A 401 -32.86 1.32 -9.93
C ALA A 401 -32.48 1.41 -11.42
N ALA A 402 -31.85 0.37 -11.96
CA ALA A 402 -31.39 0.36 -13.34
C ALA A 402 -32.57 0.19 -14.33
N GLU A 403 -32.47 0.89 -15.47
CA GLU A 403 -33.36 0.69 -16.60
C GLU A 403 -33.35 -0.78 -17.06
N LYS A 404 -34.54 -1.30 -17.47
CA LYS A 404 -34.64 -2.66 -17.98
C LYS A 404 -33.75 -2.85 -19.22
N GLY A 405 -33.23 -4.04 -19.39
CA GLY A 405 -32.34 -4.37 -20.51
C GLY A 405 -30.85 -4.30 -20.18
N PRO A 406 -30.00 -3.62 -20.99
CA PRO A 406 -28.52 -3.65 -20.83
C PRO A 406 -28.01 -3.16 -19.49
N ALA A 407 -28.67 -2.13 -18.91
CA ALA A 407 -28.24 -1.60 -17.61
C ALA A 407 -28.39 -2.63 -16.48
N ARG A 408 -29.54 -3.36 -16.44
CA ARG A 408 -29.71 -4.45 -15.44
C ARG A 408 -28.79 -5.62 -15.69
N ARG A 409 -28.55 -5.97 -16.96
CA ARG A 409 -27.58 -7.03 -17.29
C ARG A 409 -26.16 -6.66 -16.83
N ARG A 410 -25.79 -5.37 -16.96
CA ARG A 410 -24.50 -4.86 -16.45
C ARG A 410 -24.34 -5.07 -14.95
N VAL A 411 -25.32 -4.65 -14.15
CA VAL A 411 -25.28 -4.80 -12.70
C VAL A 411 -25.14 -6.28 -12.31
N LEU A 412 -25.96 -7.13 -12.94
CA LEU A 412 -25.94 -8.57 -12.68
C LEU A 412 -24.61 -9.21 -13.08
N ALA A 413 -24.13 -8.93 -14.31
CA ALA A 413 -22.86 -9.46 -14.80
C ALA A 413 -21.68 -8.99 -13.95
N ALA A 414 -21.66 -7.72 -13.54
CA ALA A 414 -20.66 -7.19 -12.64
C ALA A 414 -20.70 -7.91 -11.29
N HIS A 415 -21.85 -7.96 -10.62
CA HIS A 415 -21.96 -8.58 -9.31
C HIS A 415 -21.60 -10.07 -9.30
N LEU A 416 -22.14 -10.85 -10.24
CA LEU A 416 -21.84 -12.28 -10.37
C LEU A 416 -20.38 -12.51 -10.78
N GLY A 417 -19.84 -11.67 -11.68
CA GLY A 417 -18.43 -11.73 -12.06
C GLY A 417 -17.50 -11.48 -10.89
N PHE A 418 -17.76 -10.44 -10.09
CA PHE A 418 -17.00 -10.19 -8.85
C PHE A 418 -17.11 -11.35 -7.87
N ALA A 419 -18.31 -11.92 -7.68
CA ALA A 419 -18.49 -13.08 -6.79
C ALA A 419 -17.70 -14.30 -7.27
N PHE A 420 -17.72 -14.58 -8.58
CA PHE A 420 -16.95 -15.67 -9.18
C PHE A 420 -15.44 -15.47 -9.01
N CYS A 421 -14.94 -14.28 -9.34
CA CYS A 421 -13.52 -13.96 -9.17
C CYS A 421 -13.10 -13.93 -7.69
N PHE A 422 -13.99 -13.52 -6.78
CA PHE A 422 -13.76 -13.62 -5.35
C PHE A 422 -13.56 -15.07 -4.90
N ALA A 423 -14.42 -15.98 -5.36
CA ALA A 423 -14.27 -17.39 -5.03
C ALA A 423 -12.93 -17.95 -5.55
N ALA A 424 -12.53 -17.58 -6.76
CA ALA A 424 -11.23 -17.98 -7.31
C ALA A 424 -10.06 -17.39 -6.49
N LEU A 425 -10.13 -16.12 -6.10
CA LEU A 425 -9.14 -15.46 -5.26
C LEU A 425 -9.08 -16.09 -3.86
N TYR A 426 -10.22 -16.45 -3.29
CA TYR A 426 -10.31 -17.12 -2.00
C TYR A 426 -9.62 -18.50 -2.02
N LEU A 427 -9.83 -19.28 -3.08
CA LEU A 427 -9.12 -20.53 -3.31
C LEU A 427 -7.62 -20.32 -3.54
N PHE A 428 -7.24 -19.23 -4.21
CA PHE A 428 -5.84 -18.88 -4.36
C PHE A 428 -5.16 -18.55 -3.03
N HIS A 429 -5.85 -17.81 -2.13
CA HIS A 429 -5.32 -17.55 -0.77
C HIS A 429 -5.17 -18.84 0.05
N LEU A 430 -6.06 -19.83 -0.12
CA LEU A 430 -5.88 -21.14 0.49
C LEU A 430 -4.55 -21.79 0.06
N ILE A 431 -4.21 -21.69 -1.23
CA ILE A 431 -2.94 -22.19 -1.75
C ILE A 431 -1.77 -21.39 -1.15
N LEU A 432 -1.87 -20.05 -1.09
CA LEU A 432 -0.83 -19.21 -0.50
C LEU A 432 -0.59 -19.54 0.98
N TYR A 433 -1.63 -19.71 1.79
CA TYR A 433 -1.48 -20.10 3.20
C TYR A 433 -0.77 -21.44 3.37
N ASN A 434 -0.93 -22.34 2.42
CA ASN A 434 -0.24 -23.64 2.48
C ASN A 434 1.24 -23.58 2.11
N TYR A 435 1.61 -22.72 1.16
CA TYR A 435 2.96 -22.72 0.57
C TYR A 435 3.85 -21.55 1.01
N ASN A 436 3.24 -20.38 1.30
CA ASN A 436 4.00 -19.15 1.58
C ASN A 436 4.10 -18.82 3.07
N PHE A 437 3.31 -19.47 3.89
CA PHE A 437 3.28 -19.23 5.33
C PHE A 437 3.82 -20.43 6.08
N SER A 438 4.46 -20.17 7.21
CA SER A 438 4.82 -21.21 8.16
C SER A 438 3.59 -22.04 8.56
N ASP A 439 3.80 -23.18 9.18
CA ASP A 439 2.70 -24.02 9.64
C ASP A 439 1.82 -23.28 10.65
N ILE A 440 2.43 -22.54 11.57
CA ILE A 440 1.73 -21.77 12.59
C ILE A 440 0.93 -20.63 11.95
N GLU A 441 1.55 -19.80 11.13
CA GLU A 441 0.90 -18.66 10.49
C GLU A 441 -0.17 -19.08 9.49
N GLY A 442 0.11 -20.12 8.69
CA GLY A 442 -0.83 -20.67 7.71
C GLY A 442 -2.09 -21.24 8.39
N LEU A 443 -1.94 -22.00 9.47
CA LEU A 443 -3.06 -22.54 10.23
C LEU A 443 -3.84 -21.47 11.01
N ALA A 444 -3.15 -20.45 11.51
CA ALA A 444 -3.77 -19.28 12.16
C ALA A 444 -4.46 -18.34 11.15
N LEU A 445 -4.27 -18.52 9.84
CA LEU A 445 -4.71 -17.62 8.77
C LEU A 445 -4.24 -16.18 9.07
N LYS A 446 -2.93 -15.99 9.24
CA LYS A 446 -2.33 -14.70 9.55
C LYS A 446 -2.80 -13.64 8.54
N ASP A 447 -3.19 -12.46 9.03
CA ASP A 447 -3.64 -11.33 8.20
C ASP A 447 -4.82 -11.64 7.24
N TYR A 448 -5.65 -12.62 7.56
CA TYR A 448 -6.79 -13.05 6.74
C TYR A 448 -7.70 -11.89 6.30
N ASP A 449 -8.03 -11.00 7.21
CA ASP A 449 -8.86 -9.83 6.95
C ASP A 449 -8.11 -8.81 6.07
N ARG A 450 -6.83 -8.59 6.30
CA ARG A 450 -5.97 -7.71 5.52
C ARG A 450 -5.91 -8.11 4.04
N TYR A 451 -5.75 -9.41 3.77
CA TYR A 451 -5.65 -9.89 2.38
C TYR A 451 -6.97 -9.87 1.61
N LEU A 452 -8.09 -9.98 2.30
CA LEU A 452 -9.40 -10.05 1.66
C LEU A 452 -10.15 -8.71 1.62
N ALA A 453 -9.94 -7.83 2.62
CA ALA A 453 -10.64 -6.55 2.70
C ALA A 453 -10.52 -5.67 1.43
N PRO A 454 -9.37 -5.58 0.74
CA PRO A 454 -9.24 -4.80 -0.48
C PRO A 454 -10.21 -5.23 -1.59
N TYR A 455 -10.44 -6.54 -1.73
CA TYR A 455 -11.37 -7.05 -2.72
C TYR A 455 -12.83 -6.65 -2.41
N TYR A 456 -13.24 -6.81 -1.16
CA TYR A 456 -14.58 -6.42 -0.72
C TYR A 456 -14.81 -4.91 -0.87
N GLN A 457 -13.83 -4.09 -0.52
CA GLN A 457 -13.90 -2.63 -0.68
C GLN A 457 -14.11 -2.24 -2.15
N ALA A 458 -13.30 -2.79 -3.05
CA ALA A 458 -13.39 -2.53 -4.48
C ALA A 458 -14.72 -3.00 -5.06
N TRP A 459 -15.19 -4.18 -4.68
CA TRP A 459 -16.47 -4.73 -5.11
C TRP A 459 -17.64 -3.84 -4.65
N MET A 460 -17.66 -3.43 -3.38
CA MET A 460 -18.65 -2.51 -2.85
C MET A 460 -18.60 -1.15 -3.57
N LEU A 461 -17.40 -0.60 -3.80
CA LEU A 461 -17.24 0.69 -4.52
C LEU A 461 -17.79 0.60 -5.95
N ALA A 462 -17.53 -0.50 -6.65
CA ALA A 462 -18.08 -0.74 -7.99
C ALA A 462 -19.61 -0.81 -7.97
N MET A 463 -20.21 -1.47 -6.97
CA MET A 463 -21.67 -1.56 -6.84
C MET A 463 -22.29 -0.21 -6.45
N LEU A 464 -21.67 0.56 -5.57
CA LEU A 464 -22.09 1.94 -5.25
C LEU A 464 -22.04 2.86 -6.48
N CYS A 465 -20.99 2.73 -7.31
CA CYS A 465 -20.87 3.47 -8.55
C CYS A 465 -22.01 3.10 -9.53
N LEU A 466 -22.33 1.82 -9.69
CA LEU A 466 -23.44 1.37 -10.53
C LEU A 466 -24.77 1.84 -9.98
N LEU A 467 -24.99 1.81 -8.67
CA LEU A 467 -26.20 2.34 -8.02
C LEU A 467 -26.34 3.83 -8.31
N ALA A 468 -25.28 4.61 -8.14
CA ALA A 468 -25.30 6.06 -8.41
C ALA A 468 -25.65 6.38 -9.86
N ARG A 469 -25.12 5.61 -10.81
CA ARG A 469 -25.39 5.80 -12.25
C ARG A 469 -26.77 5.34 -12.68
N SER A 470 -27.35 4.40 -11.93
CA SER A 470 -28.71 3.91 -12.16
C SER A 470 -29.76 4.81 -11.50
N ALA A 471 -29.37 5.64 -10.56
CA ALA A 471 -30.24 6.50 -9.76
C ALA A 471 -30.73 7.75 -10.52
N LYS A 472 -31.28 7.56 -11.70
CA LYS A 472 -31.90 8.64 -12.50
C LYS A 472 -33.23 9.10 -11.90
N GLU A 473 -33.89 8.25 -11.14
CA GLU A 473 -35.18 8.49 -10.53
C GLU A 473 -35.10 8.65 -9.03
N GLN A 474 -36.13 9.26 -8.43
CA GLN A 474 -36.22 9.52 -6.99
C GLN A 474 -36.00 8.27 -6.11
N LEU A 475 -36.49 7.11 -6.57
CA LEU A 475 -36.31 5.82 -5.86
C LEU A 475 -34.85 5.39 -5.81
N GLY A 476 -34.10 5.58 -6.90
CA GLY A 476 -32.64 5.27 -6.91
C GLY A 476 -31.84 6.17 -6.00
N GLN A 477 -32.19 7.46 -5.93
CA GLN A 477 -31.55 8.41 -5.02
C GLN A 477 -31.85 8.07 -3.55
N LEU A 478 -33.07 7.65 -3.23
CA LEU A 478 -33.46 7.18 -1.91
C LEU A 478 -32.74 5.90 -1.52
N ALA A 479 -32.60 4.94 -2.45
CA ALA A 479 -31.87 3.71 -2.22
C ALA A 479 -30.37 3.98 -1.96
N LEU A 480 -29.76 4.87 -2.75
CA LEU A 480 -28.37 5.29 -2.54
C LEU A 480 -28.18 6.02 -1.21
N GLY A 481 -29.07 6.96 -0.90
CA GLY A 481 -29.07 7.67 0.37
C GLY A 481 -29.26 6.74 1.55
N GLY A 482 -30.14 5.74 1.43
CA GLY A 482 -30.35 4.70 2.44
C GLY A 482 -29.12 3.83 2.65
N ALA A 483 -28.49 3.36 1.57
CA ALA A 483 -27.25 2.58 1.64
C ALA A 483 -26.12 3.38 2.33
N ALA A 484 -25.91 4.64 1.93
CA ALA A 484 -24.93 5.51 2.54
C ALA A 484 -25.25 5.77 4.03
N ALA A 485 -26.51 5.99 4.38
CA ALA A 485 -26.93 6.20 5.77
C ALA A 485 -26.68 4.95 6.63
N VAL A 486 -26.92 3.75 6.11
CA VAL A 486 -26.63 2.49 6.81
C VAL A 486 -25.13 2.34 7.06
N ILE A 487 -24.29 2.58 6.03
CA ILE A 487 -22.83 2.54 6.17
C ILE A 487 -22.36 3.54 7.22
N MET A 488 -22.86 4.77 7.16
CA MET A 488 -22.50 5.82 8.12
C MET A 488 -23.01 5.51 9.54
N ALA A 489 -24.22 4.97 9.69
CA ALA A 489 -24.76 4.59 10.98
C ALA A 489 -23.96 3.45 11.62
N VAL A 490 -23.57 2.44 10.83
CA VAL A 490 -22.69 1.36 11.29
C VAL A 490 -21.32 1.88 11.66
N PHE A 491 -20.78 2.82 10.87
CA PHE A 491 -19.54 3.51 11.17
C PHE A 491 -19.60 4.22 12.52
N CYS A 492 -20.64 5.03 12.74
CA CYS A 492 -20.83 5.76 14.00
C CYS A 492 -21.13 4.83 15.19
N TRP A 493 -21.99 3.84 14.97
CA TRP A 493 -22.42 2.89 16.01
C TRP A 493 -21.26 2.12 16.64
N ARG A 494 -20.30 1.69 15.85
CA ARG A 494 -19.16 0.89 16.33
C ARG A 494 -18.04 1.71 16.93
N GLY A 495 -18.21 3.07 17.02
CA GLY A 495 -17.17 3.95 17.56
C GLY A 495 -15.87 3.79 16.77
N ILE A 496 -15.98 3.60 15.46
CA ILE A 496 -14.80 3.51 14.62
C ILE A 496 -14.01 4.76 14.81
N PRO A 497 -12.74 4.63 15.15
CA PRO A 497 -11.91 5.79 15.38
C PRO A 497 -11.48 6.42 14.08
N ALA A 498 -12.40 7.04 13.39
CA ALA A 498 -12.09 8.31 12.80
C ALA A 498 -11.35 9.22 13.81
N ALA A 499 -11.44 8.91 15.10
CA ALA A 499 -10.65 9.53 16.16
C ALA A 499 -9.15 9.53 15.88
N GLY A 500 -8.54 8.43 15.48
CA GLY A 500 -7.11 8.41 15.11
C GLY A 500 -6.83 9.23 13.86
N PHE A 501 -7.70 9.16 12.85
CA PHE A 501 -7.60 9.98 11.65
C PHE A 501 -7.78 11.48 11.96
N TRP A 502 -8.77 11.83 12.81
CA TRP A 502 -9.09 13.22 13.11
C TRP A 502 -8.16 13.84 14.14
N THR A 503 -7.71 13.08 15.12
CA THR A 503 -6.89 13.60 16.23
C THR A 503 -5.40 13.50 15.98
N GLY A 504 -4.97 12.64 15.05
CA GLY A 504 -3.56 12.36 14.81
C GLY A 504 -2.87 11.72 16.01
N ALA A 505 -3.62 11.18 16.97
CA ALA A 505 -3.06 10.60 18.19
C ALA A 505 -2.78 9.09 17.99
N ASN A 506 -1.58 8.67 18.37
CA ASN A 506 -1.20 7.26 18.42
C ASN A 506 -0.27 7.04 19.63
N SER A 507 -0.52 5.99 20.38
CA SER A 507 0.30 5.65 21.57
C SER A 507 1.77 5.37 21.26
N LEU A 508 2.08 4.97 20.02
CA LEU A 508 3.45 4.70 19.58
C LEU A 508 4.25 5.96 19.22
N TYR A 509 3.61 7.12 19.06
CA TYR A 509 4.31 8.34 18.60
C TYR A 509 5.36 8.83 19.59
N THR A 510 5.15 8.65 20.90
CA THR A 510 6.17 9.00 21.93
C THR A 510 7.43 8.17 21.75
N LEU A 511 7.28 6.85 21.59
CA LEU A 511 8.40 5.95 21.36
C LEU A 511 9.09 6.23 20.00
N ARG A 512 8.30 6.52 18.97
CA ARG A 512 8.84 6.91 17.65
C ARG A 512 9.67 8.18 17.73
N ALA A 513 9.18 9.21 18.41
CA ALA A 513 9.88 10.48 18.57
C ALA A 513 11.17 10.31 19.39
N ASP A 514 11.17 9.48 20.44
CA ASP A 514 12.37 9.16 21.22
C ASP A 514 13.45 8.55 20.32
N VAL A 515 13.11 7.49 19.58
CA VAL A 515 14.09 6.82 18.69
C VAL A 515 14.55 7.75 17.56
N GLN A 516 13.63 8.55 16.97
CA GLN A 516 13.98 9.51 15.93
C GLN A 516 15.00 10.55 16.43
N ASN A 517 14.76 11.15 17.60
CA ASN A 517 15.68 12.13 18.19
C ASN A 517 17.08 11.54 18.43
N ARG A 518 17.15 10.29 18.91
CA ARG A 518 18.41 9.58 19.10
C ARG A 518 19.11 9.32 17.77
N ALA A 519 18.36 8.81 16.78
CA ALA A 519 18.89 8.54 15.46
C ALA A 519 19.37 9.81 14.74
N ASP A 520 18.66 10.94 14.88
CA ASP A 520 19.06 12.23 14.31
C ASP A 520 20.44 12.67 14.84
N THR A 521 20.69 12.44 16.12
CA THR A 521 22.02 12.73 16.70
C THR A 521 23.09 11.82 16.11
N MET A 522 22.81 10.51 15.98
CA MET A 522 23.76 9.55 15.41
C MET A 522 24.01 9.77 13.92
N ASN A 523 23.00 10.22 13.19
CA ASN A 523 23.11 10.57 11.78
C ASN A 523 24.02 11.79 11.50
N THR A 524 24.45 12.51 12.52
CA THR A 524 25.50 13.54 12.37
C THR A 524 26.88 12.93 12.08
N VAL A 525 27.07 11.65 12.42
CA VAL A 525 28.31 10.88 12.22
C VAL A 525 28.12 9.84 11.10
N LEU A 526 26.98 9.16 11.09
CA LEU A 526 26.70 8.04 10.21
C LEU A 526 26.39 8.47 8.78
N ASN A 527 26.94 7.70 7.82
CA ASN A 527 26.72 7.87 6.40
C ASN A 527 26.03 6.63 5.79
N TRP A 528 25.51 6.75 4.58
CA TRP A 528 24.80 5.67 3.93
C TRP A 528 25.57 4.36 3.74
N PRO A 529 26.86 4.35 3.38
CA PRO A 529 27.58 3.10 3.22
C PRO A 529 27.99 2.44 4.55
N ASP A 530 27.99 3.21 5.66
CA ASP A 530 28.40 2.69 6.97
C ASP A 530 27.48 1.56 7.42
N ARG A 531 28.03 0.60 8.16
CA ARG A 531 27.34 -0.61 8.62
C ARG A 531 27.29 -0.60 10.15
N VAL A 532 26.08 -0.67 10.69
CA VAL A 532 25.80 -0.54 12.13
C VAL A 532 25.11 -1.79 12.64
N LEU A 533 25.64 -2.34 13.74
CA LEU A 533 24.95 -3.33 14.56
C LEU A 533 24.16 -2.58 15.65
N VAL A 534 22.89 -2.89 15.84
CA VAL A 534 22.04 -2.25 16.86
C VAL A 534 21.72 -3.25 17.96
N ILE A 535 21.97 -2.90 19.22
CA ILE A 535 21.60 -3.69 20.41
C ILE A 535 20.64 -2.86 21.28
N SER A 536 19.47 -3.39 21.57
CA SER A 536 18.49 -2.82 22.49
C SER A 536 17.95 -3.93 23.40
N GLN A 537 18.48 -4.04 24.63
CA GLN A 537 18.09 -5.10 25.55
C GLN A 537 16.61 -4.98 25.96
N GLY A 538 15.88 -6.11 25.88
CA GLY A 538 14.45 -6.17 26.19
C GLY A 538 13.54 -5.53 25.14
N ASP A 539 14.03 -5.35 23.90
CA ASP A 539 13.20 -4.91 22.77
C ASP A 539 12.36 -6.07 22.22
N ASP A 540 11.16 -5.75 21.76
CA ASP A 540 10.30 -6.65 21.02
C ASP A 540 10.45 -6.49 19.49
N ALA A 541 11.61 -6.07 19.05
CA ALA A 541 12.00 -5.62 17.73
C ALA A 541 11.43 -4.25 17.29
N THR A 542 10.55 -3.63 18.05
CA THR A 542 9.93 -2.34 17.67
C THR A 542 10.97 -1.23 17.56
N ARG A 543 11.87 -1.08 18.56
CA ARG A 543 12.94 -0.08 18.51
C ARG A 543 13.94 -0.37 17.40
N TRP A 544 14.30 -1.64 17.21
CA TRP A 544 15.18 -2.06 16.12
C TRP A 544 14.62 -1.66 14.74
N TYR A 545 13.32 -1.88 14.48
CA TYR A 545 12.67 -1.43 13.23
C TYR A 545 12.74 0.09 13.08
N TYR A 546 12.54 0.83 14.16
CA TYR A 546 12.62 2.29 14.14
C TYR A 546 14.05 2.75 13.85
N TYR A 547 15.09 2.18 14.49
CA TYR A 547 16.48 2.50 14.17
C TYR A 547 16.84 2.14 12.73
N ARG A 548 16.45 0.95 12.26
CA ARG A 548 16.68 0.56 10.86
C ARG A 548 16.11 1.56 9.86
N TYR A 549 14.96 2.14 10.18
CA TYR A 549 14.30 3.14 9.36
C TYR A 549 14.93 4.54 9.50
N GLU A 550 15.29 4.97 10.72
CA GLU A 550 15.74 6.34 11.01
C GLU A 550 17.24 6.54 10.75
N LEU A 551 18.10 5.56 11.04
CA LEU A 551 19.54 5.69 10.82
C LEU A 551 19.86 5.85 9.32
N THR A 552 20.80 6.73 8.99
CA THR A 552 21.33 6.87 7.63
C THR A 552 22.10 5.63 7.21
N ALA A 553 22.89 5.06 8.13
CA ALA A 553 23.72 3.86 7.94
C ALA A 553 22.89 2.58 7.67
N GLN A 554 23.55 1.53 7.21
CA GLN A 554 22.97 0.21 6.99
C GLN A 554 22.92 -0.59 8.29
N VAL A 555 21.76 -0.97 8.78
CA VAL A 555 21.63 -1.84 9.96
C VAL A 555 21.83 -3.28 9.51
N VAL A 556 22.87 -3.93 10.02
CA VAL A 556 23.34 -5.23 9.53
C VAL A 556 22.70 -6.43 10.21
N ASN A 557 22.27 -6.29 11.46
CA ASN A 557 21.63 -7.38 12.18
C ASN A 557 20.21 -7.67 11.65
N GLY A 558 19.94 -8.93 11.45
CA GLY A 558 18.64 -9.41 11.01
C GLY A 558 17.59 -9.35 12.12
N PHE A 559 16.33 -9.49 11.72
CA PHE A 559 15.15 -9.44 12.57
C PHE A 559 15.19 -10.41 13.76
N GLY A 560 15.74 -11.63 13.56
CA GLY A 560 15.74 -12.68 14.58
C GLY A 560 16.76 -12.49 15.72
N GLY A 561 17.72 -11.57 15.58
CA GLY A 561 18.84 -11.46 16.51
C GLY A 561 18.53 -10.77 17.85
N PHE A 562 17.42 -10.03 17.97
CA PHE A 562 17.21 -9.08 19.07
C PHE A 562 15.84 -9.11 19.73
N TYR A 563 15.09 -10.16 19.48
CA TYR A 563 13.84 -10.40 20.19
C TYR A 563 14.19 -10.84 21.63
N GLY A 564 13.95 -9.97 22.59
CA GLY A 564 14.23 -10.23 24.00
C GLY A 564 15.58 -9.68 24.44
N ARG A 565 16.33 -10.47 25.19
CA ARG A 565 17.61 -10.06 25.81
C ARG A 565 18.75 -11.02 25.48
N LEU A 566 19.87 -10.48 25.10
CA LEU A 566 21.11 -11.24 25.07
C LEU A 566 21.39 -11.86 26.45
N GLY A 567 21.88 -13.07 26.48
CA GLY A 567 22.13 -13.81 27.72
C GLY A 567 20.93 -14.53 28.33
N GLU A 568 19.72 -14.34 27.82
CA GLU A 568 18.60 -15.20 28.17
C GLU A 568 18.76 -16.57 27.54
N THR A 569 18.45 -17.62 28.32
CA THR A 569 18.47 -18.97 27.80
C THR A 569 17.21 -19.24 26.98
N GLN A 570 17.30 -20.17 26.04
CA GLN A 570 16.22 -20.58 25.18
C GLN A 570 14.93 -20.96 25.93
N ASP A 571 15.06 -21.42 27.18
CA ASP A 571 13.93 -21.82 28.05
C ASP A 571 13.08 -20.64 28.54
N ARG A 572 13.54 -19.40 28.40
CA ARG A 572 12.80 -18.18 28.79
C ARG A 572 12.01 -17.54 27.69
N TRP A 573 12.21 -17.99 26.46
CA TRP A 573 11.44 -17.50 25.34
C TRP A 573 10.07 -18.14 25.33
N ASP A 574 9.07 -17.36 24.96
CA ASP A 574 7.77 -17.92 24.66
C ASP A 574 7.92 -19.07 23.65
N SER A 575 7.47 -20.27 24.01
CA SER A 575 7.59 -21.45 23.17
C SER A 575 6.97 -21.24 21.78
N ASP A 576 5.90 -20.45 21.70
CA ASP A 576 5.23 -20.15 20.44
C ASP A 576 6.11 -19.25 19.55
N PHE A 577 6.85 -18.30 20.13
CA PHE A 577 7.79 -17.48 19.39
C PHE A 577 8.97 -18.30 18.89
N MET A 578 9.56 -19.16 19.71
CA MET A 578 10.68 -20.02 19.29
C MET A 578 10.26 -21.01 18.22
N ASN A 579 9.05 -21.58 18.30
CA ASN A 579 8.48 -22.43 17.27
C ASN A 579 8.30 -21.63 15.95
N LEU A 580 7.90 -20.37 16.04
CA LEU A 580 7.81 -19.49 14.88
C LEU A 580 9.19 -19.24 14.26
N VAL A 581 10.18 -18.89 15.06
CA VAL A 581 11.58 -18.67 14.62
C VAL A 581 12.13 -19.90 13.93
N GLU A 582 11.94 -21.09 14.49
CA GLU A 582 12.41 -22.34 13.89
C GLU A 582 11.66 -22.69 12.60
N SER A 583 10.34 -22.51 12.58
CA SER A 583 9.51 -22.84 11.41
C SER A 583 9.74 -21.88 10.23
N GLU A 584 10.06 -20.62 10.53
CA GLU A 584 10.35 -19.59 9.51
C GLU A 584 11.80 -19.61 9.02
N ASN A 585 12.64 -20.49 9.57
CA ASN A 585 14.08 -20.46 9.30
C ASN A 585 14.73 -19.08 9.62
N TRP A 586 14.12 -18.33 10.54
CA TRP A 586 14.70 -17.08 11.01
C TRP A 586 15.98 -17.42 11.74
N THR A 587 17.05 -16.81 11.29
CA THR A 587 18.37 -17.13 11.78
C THR A 587 18.52 -16.65 13.22
N LEU A 588 18.29 -17.55 14.18
CA LEU A 588 18.90 -17.48 15.52
C LEU A 588 20.43 -17.30 15.45
N TYR A 589 20.96 -17.37 14.21
CA TYR A 589 22.37 -17.21 13.92
C TYR A 589 22.90 -15.88 14.43
N ASP A 590 22.23 -14.77 14.13
CA ASP A 590 22.68 -13.45 14.57
C ASP A 590 22.63 -13.31 16.09
N TYR A 591 21.59 -13.86 16.74
CA TYR A 591 21.50 -13.89 18.20
C TYR A 591 22.62 -14.72 18.84
N LYS A 592 22.84 -15.95 18.38
CA LYS A 592 23.91 -16.83 18.87
C LYS A 592 25.28 -16.24 18.62
N ALA A 593 25.47 -15.55 17.50
CA ALA A 593 26.74 -14.91 17.16
C ALA A 593 27.07 -13.73 18.06
N VAL A 594 26.07 -12.98 18.55
CA VAL A 594 26.30 -11.76 19.33
C VAL A 594 26.03 -11.91 20.83
N CYS A 595 25.56 -13.07 21.30
CA CYS A 595 25.17 -13.25 22.70
C CYS A 595 26.34 -13.42 23.69
N VAL A 596 27.56 -13.59 23.21
CA VAL A 596 28.77 -13.65 24.04
C VAL A 596 29.86 -12.74 23.47
N PRO A 597 30.74 -12.18 24.32
CA PRO A 597 31.80 -11.22 23.93
C PRO A 597 32.68 -11.68 22.77
N ASP A 598 33.21 -12.90 22.86
CA ASP A 598 34.16 -13.43 21.89
C ASP A 598 33.58 -13.58 20.49
N THR A 599 32.28 -13.91 20.39
CA THR A 599 31.62 -14.07 19.10
C THR A 599 31.10 -12.75 18.55
N LEU A 600 30.81 -11.75 19.38
CA LEU A 600 30.37 -10.43 18.93
C LEU A 600 31.42 -9.77 18.04
N VAL A 601 32.70 -9.74 18.51
CA VAL A 601 33.80 -9.14 17.77
C VAL A 601 34.02 -9.84 16.42
N ALA A 602 33.99 -11.18 16.41
CA ALA A 602 34.09 -11.97 15.17
C ALA A 602 32.94 -11.71 14.20
N TYR A 603 31.71 -11.60 14.72
CA TYR A 603 30.54 -11.28 13.92
C TYR A 603 30.61 -9.88 13.30
N MET A 604 31.06 -8.88 14.08
CA MET A 604 31.24 -7.51 13.58
C MET A 604 32.22 -7.48 12.41
N ALA A 605 33.36 -8.21 12.55
CA ALA A 605 34.36 -8.31 11.49
C ALA A 605 33.83 -9.08 10.25
N GLU A 606 33.09 -10.19 10.45
CA GLU A 606 32.50 -10.96 9.35
C GLU A 606 31.50 -10.13 8.55
N LYS A 607 30.73 -9.27 9.22
CA LYS A 607 29.70 -8.42 8.59
C LYS A 607 30.24 -7.08 8.10
N ASP A 608 31.54 -6.83 8.15
CA ASP A 608 32.17 -5.54 7.81
C ASP A 608 31.45 -4.36 8.52
N CYS A 609 31.23 -4.50 9.82
CA CYS A 609 30.58 -3.42 10.58
C CYS A 609 31.56 -2.32 10.88
N ASP A 610 31.14 -1.06 10.72
CA ASP A 610 31.89 0.13 11.10
C ASP A 610 31.56 0.57 12.53
N TYR A 611 30.30 0.36 12.95
CA TYR A 611 29.79 0.85 14.22
C TYR A 611 28.89 -0.17 14.92
N ILE A 612 28.80 -0.01 16.26
CA ILE A 612 27.80 -0.64 17.10
C ILE A 612 27.01 0.43 17.87
N LEU A 613 25.68 0.34 17.83
CA LEU A 613 24.79 1.17 18.61
C LEU A 613 24.26 0.39 19.80
N ILE A 614 24.59 0.81 21.01
CA ILE A 614 23.96 0.34 22.24
C ILE A 614 22.84 1.30 22.60
N ASP A 615 21.59 0.91 22.28
CA ASP A 615 20.40 1.71 22.61
C ASP A 615 19.96 1.53 24.06
N ARG A 616 20.00 0.29 24.54
CA ARG A 616 19.71 -0.08 25.92
C ARG A 616 20.68 -1.16 26.38
N ALA A 617 21.29 -0.94 27.51
CA ALA A 617 22.07 -1.95 28.22
C ALA A 617 21.23 -2.56 29.36
N ASP A 618 21.68 -3.68 29.91
CA ASP A 618 21.22 -4.30 31.15
C ASP A 618 22.39 -4.90 31.94
N ASP A 619 22.08 -5.53 33.06
CA ASP A 619 23.10 -6.15 33.92
C ASP A 619 23.94 -7.20 33.18
N TYR A 620 23.39 -7.88 32.18
CA TYR A 620 24.15 -8.86 31.40
C TYR A 620 25.17 -8.18 30.49
N LEU A 621 24.77 -7.18 29.72
CA LEU A 621 25.68 -6.43 28.87
C LEU A 621 26.74 -5.72 29.69
N GLN A 622 26.36 -5.09 30.82
CA GLN A 622 27.29 -4.43 31.70
C GLN A 622 28.35 -5.41 32.24
N ARG A 623 27.95 -6.60 32.68
CA ARG A 623 28.86 -7.57 33.28
C ARG A 623 29.77 -8.24 32.26
N GLU A 624 29.19 -8.70 31.13
CA GLU A 624 29.90 -9.58 30.19
C GLU A 624 30.64 -8.78 29.09
N PHE A 625 30.08 -7.65 28.65
CA PHE A 625 30.57 -6.93 27.47
C PHE A 625 31.35 -5.64 27.80
N SER A 626 31.22 -5.10 29.01
CA SER A 626 31.91 -3.86 29.40
C SER A 626 33.38 -3.81 29.03
N PRO A 627 34.18 -4.89 29.17
CA PRO A 627 35.62 -4.84 28.85
C PRO A 627 35.89 -4.57 27.36
N LEU A 628 34.95 -4.80 26.47
CA LEU A 628 35.10 -4.55 25.03
C LEU A 628 34.91 -3.07 24.65
N PHE A 629 34.33 -2.27 25.53
CA PHE A 629 33.92 -0.89 25.25
C PHE A 629 34.74 0.14 25.99
N GLU A 630 35.20 1.16 25.29
CA GLU A 630 35.84 2.33 25.89
C GLU A 630 34.90 2.97 26.93
N GLY A 631 35.42 3.10 28.17
CA GLY A 631 34.62 3.61 29.30
C GLY A 631 33.64 2.61 29.93
N GLY A 632 33.56 1.40 29.37
CA GLY A 632 32.64 0.36 29.86
C GLY A 632 31.14 0.65 29.53
N LEU A 633 30.24 -0.27 29.94
CA LEU A 633 28.81 -0.15 29.80
C LEU A 633 28.13 -0.02 31.17
N THR A 634 27.06 0.77 31.26
CA THR A 634 26.20 0.86 32.46
C THR A 634 24.73 0.67 32.05
N ASN A 635 23.88 0.18 32.97
CA ASN A 635 22.48 -0.15 32.70
C ASN A 635 21.61 1.08 32.32
N ASP A 636 22.00 2.25 32.82
CA ASP A 636 21.31 3.53 32.67
C ASP A 636 21.99 4.46 31.66
N MET A 637 22.95 3.92 30.89
CA MET A 637 23.64 4.71 29.88
C MET A 637 22.69 5.23 28.80
N PRO A 638 22.92 6.44 28.28
CA PRO A 638 22.20 6.92 27.10
C PRO A 638 22.52 6.03 25.89
N ALA A 639 21.67 6.09 24.87
CA ALA A 639 21.97 5.42 23.61
C ALA A 639 23.30 5.94 23.06
N THR A 640 24.27 5.04 22.87
CA THR A 640 25.66 5.39 22.54
C THR A 640 26.14 4.64 21.31
N LEU A 641 26.76 5.38 20.40
CA LEU A 641 27.38 4.85 19.18
C LEU A 641 28.88 4.66 19.43
N TYR A 642 29.38 3.47 19.13
CA TYR A 642 30.80 3.14 19.18
C TYR A 642 31.31 2.80 17.79
N HIS A 643 32.56 3.22 17.51
CA HIS A 643 33.32 2.80 16.32
C HIS A 643 33.94 1.44 16.55
N PHE A 644 33.97 0.58 15.55
CA PHE A 644 34.62 -0.73 15.60
C PHE A 644 36.05 -0.63 15.07
N GLU A 645 37.04 -0.78 15.94
CA GLU A 645 38.48 -0.68 15.61
C GLU A 645 39.04 -1.95 14.96
N GLY A 646 38.25 -3.01 14.91
CA GLY A 646 38.68 -4.31 14.39
C GLY A 646 38.87 -5.39 15.46
N ALA A 647 38.95 -6.63 15.01
CA ALA A 647 39.01 -7.81 15.90
C ALA A 647 40.34 -7.93 16.69
N ASP A 648 41.39 -7.32 16.18
CA ASP A 648 42.75 -7.40 16.81
C ASP A 648 43.03 -6.24 17.78
N ALA A 649 42.06 -5.34 18.01
CA ALA A 649 42.22 -4.20 18.88
C ALA A 649 42.08 -4.61 20.37
N ASP A 650 42.91 -4.03 21.24
CA ASP A 650 42.82 -4.25 22.70
C ASP A 650 41.46 -3.81 23.27
N VAL A 651 40.92 -2.71 22.76
CA VAL A 651 39.53 -2.26 22.99
C VAL A 651 38.82 -2.14 21.66
N PRO A 652 38.04 -3.13 21.28
CA PRO A 652 37.40 -3.18 19.95
C PRO A 652 36.40 -2.05 19.65
N PHE A 653 35.78 -1.46 20.69
CA PHE A 653 34.76 -0.46 20.56
C PHE A 653 35.13 0.85 21.23
N THR A 654 35.47 1.87 20.43
CA THR A 654 35.80 3.22 20.89
C THR A 654 34.63 4.18 20.69
N LEU A 655 34.53 5.20 21.53
CA LEU A 655 33.48 6.22 21.41
C LEU A 655 33.58 6.97 20.07
N ALA A 656 32.62 6.82 19.23
CA ALA A 656 32.60 7.47 17.91
C ALA A 656 32.11 8.94 17.96
N ALA A 657 31.01 9.15 18.62
CA ALA A 657 30.47 10.46 18.98
C ALA A 657 29.47 10.24 20.10
N VAL A 658 29.47 11.08 21.11
CA VAL A 658 28.51 10.99 22.18
C VAL A 658 27.21 11.58 21.66
N ALA A 659 26.27 10.72 21.35
CA ALA A 659 24.90 11.13 21.24
C ALA A 659 24.28 11.14 22.64
N GLU A 660 24.66 12.05 23.48
CA GLU A 660 23.84 12.35 24.65
C GLU A 660 22.56 12.98 24.17
N SER A 661 21.54 12.17 24.01
CA SER A 661 20.18 12.71 23.97
C SER A 661 19.87 13.21 25.39
N GLY A 662 20.15 14.47 25.66
CA GLY A 662 19.73 15.12 26.88
C GLY A 662 18.21 15.27 26.93
N VAL A 663 17.54 14.15 27.20
CA VAL A 663 16.14 14.13 27.63
C VAL A 663 16.08 13.12 28.76
N ALA A 664 16.03 13.67 29.98
CA ALA A 664 15.62 12.94 31.16
C ALA A 664 14.15 12.55 31.08
#